data_471740e7000250192df9c580c2bdca07
#
_entry.id   471740e7000250192df9c580c2bdca07
#
_cell.length_a   1.000
_cell.length_b   1.000
_cell.length_c   1.000
_cell.angle_alpha   90.00
_cell.angle_beta   90.00
_cell.angle_gamma   90.00
#
_symmetry.space_group_name_H-M   'P 1'
#
loop_
_entity.id
_entity.type
_entity.pdbx_description
1 polymer ?
#
loop_
_entity_poly.entity_id
_entity_poly.type
_entity_poly.pdbx_seq_one_letter_code
_entity_poly.pdbx_strand_id
1 'polypeptide(L)'
;MGKLLTRDLDGTSKIDDLFESGFLRWVVFIIGIILVLFHLYTSVFGVLTAMLQRAVHLMFVLTLVFLTCPSKSNGGQKKIHWFDCMLLILGIFITSYIIINYQELVWRAGRNTTLDLIVAFIGVLVVLEATRRTTGLILPSVAVIFLLYAFYGRYMPGLLAHRGYSIERVFTWIYLYSEGIFGAPLGVSATFIVMFIIFGAILLAVRGGDFFIDLCSAFLGQTQGGPAKVAVVASSLFGTISGSSIANVVATGSITIPLMKKMGYPPHFAAAVEAVASSGGQIMPPIMGAAAFVMSEMTGIPYVYILIRAIIPALLYYLCVFLSVHFESIKLGLKGIPKKDLPIIREVLIFGWHLLIPLLVIIFALVGLRWSPMRAATYGIASLLLVSSLRKNTRLTFYHLLLAMEEGAKQIVPIACACACAGIIAGVVSLTGLGLKISSAIVGLAASNLLPALFLSACAAILLGMALPTTPAYIILAVMVAPSLVMIGLKTITAHMFVFYLACFSVITPPVALASYTAAGLAGASQTKTALAATRLGFVGFIIPFMFVYGEGLLGLGTIATIFFAVVTAILGVFSLSFGLSGWLFGRLNMVMRLVLICAAFLLVFQERMTDIIGFIVLLVFVIIRYKSFLKQKLRR
;
A
#
# COMPACT_ATOMS: atom_id res chain seq x y z
N MET A 1 22.27 5.47 24.29
CA MET A 1 21.68 5.95 23.03
C MET A 1 22.64 6.73 22.12
N GLY A 2 23.71 7.33 22.62
CA GLY A 2 24.79 7.87 21.76
C GLY A 2 25.50 6.86 20.84
N LYS A 3 25.30 5.55 21.02
CA LYS A 3 25.78 4.48 20.13
C LYS A 3 24.82 4.10 18.99
N LEU A 4 23.59 4.62 18.94
CA LEU A 4 22.68 4.45 17.80
C LEU A 4 23.00 5.43 16.65
N LEU A 5 23.72 6.50 16.95
CA LEU A 5 24.18 7.47 15.94
C LEU A 5 25.46 7.04 15.21
N THR A 6 26.11 5.98 15.66
CA THR A 6 27.31 5.40 15.00
C THR A 6 27.00 3.98 14.53
N ARG A 7 25.98 3.81 13.71
CA ARG A 7 26.00 2.67 12.76
C ARG A 7 27.00 3.06 11.70
N ASP A 8 28.16 2.45 11.81
CA ASP A 8 29.33 2.69 10.96
C ASP A 8 28.91 2.70 9.49
N LEU A 9 29.20 3.81 8.85
CA LEU A 9 29.26 3.95 7.40
C LEU A 9 30.48 3.18 6.83
N ASP A 10 30.97 2.19 7.56
CA ASP A 10 32.02 1.30 7.07
C ASP A 10 31.42 0.39 6.01
N GLY A 11 31.23 0.98 4.84
CA GLY A 11 30.88 0.28 3.60
C GLY A 11 31.95 -0.73 3.16
N THR A 12 33.05 -0.85 3.88
CA THR A 12 34.12 -1.83 3.64
C THR A 12 33.57 -3.26 3.76
N SER A 13 32.75 -3.60 4.75
CA SER A 13 32.22 -4.95 4.89
C SER A 13 31.27 -5.38 3.75
N LYS A 14 30.50 -4.45 3.20
CA LYS A 14 29.62 -4.72 2.03
C LYS A 14 30.35 -4.70 0.70
N ILE A 15 31.50 -4.03 0.63
CA ILE A 15 32.38 -4.05 -0.57
C ILE A 15 33.07 -5.40 -0.63
N ASP A 16 33.63 -5.87 0.48
CA ASP A 16 34.26 -7.18 0.58
C ASP A 16 33.26 -8.30 0.28
N ASP A 17 32.01 -8.20 0.77
CA ASP A 17 30.90 -9.10 0.42
C ASP A 17 30.57 -9.13 -1.09
N LEU A 18 30.77 -8.02 -1.82
CA LEU A 18 30.57 -7.98 -3.29
C LEU A 18 31.72 -8.68 -4.03
N PHE A 19 32.96 -8.51 -3.59
CA PHE A 19 34.11 -9.18 -4.19
C PHE A 19 34.16 -10.68 -3.85
N GLU A 20 33.69 -11.09 -2.67
CA GLU A 20 33.59 -12.49 -2.27
C GLU A 20 32.37 -13.23 -2.84
N SER A 21 31.34 -12.52 -3.32
CA SER A 21 30.01 -13.09 -3.66
C SER A 21 29.84 -13.63 -5.07
N GLY A 22 30.89 -13.67 -5.88
CA GLY A 22 30.88 -14.33 -7.19
C GLY A 22 30.17 -13.55 -8.33
N PHE A 23 30.41 -13.99 -9.57
CA PHE A 23 29.96 -13.39 -10.83
C PHE A 23 28.46 -13.04 -10.86
N LEU A 24 27.61 -13.89 -10.29
CA LEU A 24 26.16 -13.72 -10.31
C LEU A 24 25.70 -12.43 -9.61
N ARG A 25 26.32 -12.08 -8.50
CA ARG A 25 25.97 -10.87 -7.76
C ARG A 25 26.27 -9.60 -8.55
N TRP A 26 27.39 -9.60 -9.29
CA TRP A 26 27.72 -8.50 -10.20
C TRP A 26 26.72 -8.37 -11.34
N VAL A 27 26.24 -9.48 -11.89
CA VAL A 27 25.20 -9.46 -12.94
C VAL A 27 23.91 -8.84 -12.41
N VAL A 28 23.43 -9.25 -11.23
CA VAL A 28 22.22 -8.68 -10.58
C VAL A 28 22.40 -7.19 -10.32
N PHE A 29 23.55 -6.80 -9.78
CA PHE A 29 23.91 -5.40 -9.51
C PHE A 29 23.86 -4.55 -10.77
N ILE A 30 24.51 -4.98 -11.85
CA ILE A 30 24.54 -4.25 -13.12
C ILE A 30 23.15 -4.14 -13.73
N ILE A 31 22.38 -5.24 -13.78
CA ILE A 31 21.01 -5.23 -14.33
C ILE A 31 20.10 -4.32 -13.51
N GLY A 32 20.22 -4.33 -12.19
CA GLY A 32 19.46 -3.44 -11.31
C GLY A 32 19.75 -1.97 -11.60
N ILE A 33 21.02 -1.60 -11.77
CA ILE A 33 21.43 -0.24 -12.14
C ILE A 33 20.89 0.14 -13.53
N ILE A 34 21.01 -0.74 -14.52
CA ILE A 34 20.52 -0.48 -15.88
C ILE A 34 18.99 -0.26 -15.87
N LEU A 35 18.24 -1.07 -15.11
CA LEU A 35 16.81 -0.88 -14.94
C LEU A 35 16.50 0.54 -14.40
N VAL A 36 17.19 0.97 -13.35
CA VAL A 36 16.96 2.30 -12.75
C VAL A 36 17.35 3.41 -13.73
N LEU A 37 18.50 3.28 -14.41
CA LEU A 37 18.94 4.26 -15.41
C LEU A 37 17.99 4.35 -16.59
N PHE A 38 17.43 3.22 -17.05
CA PHE A 38 16.41 3.20 -18.10
C PHE A 38 15.19 4.03 -17.71
N HIS A 39 14.67 3.83 -16.49
CA HIS A 39 13.50 4.59 -16.01
C HIS A 39 13.80 6.06 -15.75
N LEU A 40 14.98 6.39 -15.22
CA LEU A 40 15.43 7.78 -15.10
C LEU A 40 15.55 8.45 -16.47
N TYR A 41 16.15 7.76 -17.46
CA TYR A 41 16.26 8.26 -18.82
C TYR A 41 14.87 8.53 -19.43
N THR A 42 13.96 7.55 -19.39
CA THR A 42 12.62 7.69 -19.98
C THR A 42 11.77 8.72 -19.23
N SER A 43 12.04 8.98 -17.94
CA SER A 43 11.34 10.02 -17.18
C SER A 43 11.74 11.44 -17.59
N VAL A 44 12.97 11.64 -18.07
CA VAL A 44 13.51 12.94 -18.48
C VAL A 44 13.26 13.20 -19.96
N PHE A 45 13.57 12.23 -20.81
CA PHE A 45 13.57 12.39 -22.26
C PHE A 45 12.26 11.95 -22.95
N GLY A 46 11.35 11.33 -22.20
CA GLY A 46 10.06 10.85 -22.69
C GLY A 46 9.97 9.32 -22.67
N VAL A 47 8.76 8.84 -22.36
CA VAL A 47 8.45 7.41 -22.31
C VAL A 47 8.35 6.83 -23.73
N LEU A 48 8.73 5.58 -23.88
CA LEU A 48 8.47 4.82 -25.10
C LEU A 48 6.95 4.63 -25.29
N THR A 49 6.54 4.10 -26.44
CA THR A 49 5.13 3.68 -26.60
C THR A 49 4.75 2.72 -25.49
N ALA A 50 3.48 2.77 -25.08
CA ALA A 50 3.01 2.07 -23.88
C ALA A 50 3.41 0.59 -23.82
N MET A 51 3.28 -0.13 -24.93
CA MET A 51 3.62 -1.55 -25.02
C MET A 51 5.12 -1.78 -24.89
N LEU A 52 5.95 -0.96 -25.56
CA LEU A 52 7.42 -1.08 -25.51
C LEU A 52 7.96 -0.75 -24.10
N GLN A 53 7.47 0.33 -23.48
CA GLN A 53 7.87 0.71 -22.11
C GLN A 53 7.61 -0.44 -21.13
N ARG A 54 6.42 -1.06 -21.24
CA ARG A 54 5.98 -2.18 -20.39
C ARG A 54 6.77 -3.46 -20.69
N ALA A 55 7.09 -3.74 -21.95
CA ALA A 55 7.85 -4.91 -22.34
C ALA A 55 9.31 -4.84 -21.85
N VAL A 56 9.98 -3.69 -22.02
CA VAL A 56 11.35 -3.47 -21.51
C VAL A 56 11.38 -3.56 -19.99
N HIS A 57 10.40 -2.92 -19.31
CA HIS A 57 10.26 -3.01 -17.85
C HIS A 57 10.12 -4.46 -17.39
N LEU A 58 9.21 -5.23 -18.01
CA LEU A 58 8.97 -6.62 -17.66
C LEU A 58 10.21 -7.50 -17.95
N MET A 59 10.97 -7.21 -19.01
CA MET A 59 12.20 -7.92 -19.33
C MET A 59 13.21 -7.82 -18.19
N PHE A 60 13.47 -6.61 -17.70
CA PHE A 60 14.36 -6.41 -16.54
C PHE A 60 13.84 -7.10 -15.30
N VAL A 61 12.54 -6.99 -15.04
CA VAL A 61 11.89 -7.59 -13.87
C VAL A 61 12.02 -9.12 -13.89
N LEU A 62 11.66 -9.79 -14.99
CA LEU A 62 11.78 -11.24 -15.13
C LEU A 62 13.22 -11.70 -15.00
N THR A 63 14.16 -10.96 -15.60
CA THR A 63 15.59 -11.24 -15.48
C THR A 63 16.03 -11.21 -14.01
N LEU A 64 15.66 -10.16 -13.27
CA LEU A 64 16.00 -10.04 -11.85
C LEU A 64 15.32 -11.11 -11.00
N VAL A 65 14.05 -11.48 -11.28
CA VAL A 65 13.37 -12.55 -10.53
C VAL A 65 14.14 -13.86 -10.59
N PHE A 66 14.47 -14.32 -11.80
CA PHE A 66 15.09 -15.64 -11.96
C PHE A 66 16.54 -15.69 -11.51
N LEU A 67 17.20 -14.53 -11.41
CA LEU A 67 18.54 -14.42 -10.82
C LEU A 67 18.52 -14.29 -9.29
N THR A 68 17.48 -13.67 -8.69
CA THR A 68 17.45 -13.37 -7.25
C THR A 68 16.58 -14.32 -6.43
N CYS A 69 15.58 -14.95 -7.06
CA CYS A 69 14.60 -15.83 -6.41
C CYS A 69 14.67 -17.25 -7.02
N PRO A 70 15.70 -18.06 -6.70
CA PRO A 70 15.86 -19.40 -7.26
C PRO A 70 14.74 -20.36 -6.82
N SER A 71 14.50 -21.40 -7.63
CA SER A 71 13.43 -22.39 -7.41
C SER A 71 13.65 -23.27 -6.17
N LYS A 72 14.89 -23.53 -5.78
CA LYS A 72 15.26 -24.31 -4.59
C LYS A 72 16.31 -23.55 -3.77
N SER A 73 16.05 -23.42 -2.48
CA SER A 73 17.02 -22.95 -1.48
C SER A 73 17.46 -24.16 -0.64
N ASN A 74 18.65 -24.69 -0.88
CA ASN A 74 19.23 -25.74 -0.06
C ASN A 74 20.12 -25.10 1.02
N GLY A 75 19.70 -25.17 2.28
CA GLY A 75 20.55 -24.84 3.43
C GLY A 75 21.12 -23.42 3.46
N GLY A 76 20.38 -22.42 2.95
CA GLY A 76 20.79 -21.00 3.01
C GLY A 76 21.63 -20.53 1.82
N GLN A 77 22.17 -21.40 0.97
CA GLN A 77 22.85 -21.01 -0.25
C GLN A 77 21.87 -20.94 -1.43
N LYS A 78 21.70 -19.75 -2.02
CA LYS A 78 20.93 -19.53 -3.24
C LYS A 78 21.74 -19.95 -4.45
N LYS A 79 21.65 -21.24 -4.86
CA LYS A 79 22.27 -21.72 -6.10
C LYS A 79 21.25 -21.67 -7.23
N ILE A 80 21.61 -21.04 -8.34
CA ILE A 80 20.80 -21.06 -9.57
C ILE A 80 20.79 -22.49 -10.12
N HIS A 81 19.59 -23.00 -10.36
CA HIS A 81 19.37 -24.30 -10.97
C HIS A 81 19.20 -24.14 -12.49
N TRP A 82 19.44 -25.19 -13.28
CA TRP A 82 19.25 -25.16 -14.73
C TRP A 82 17.84 -24.67 -15.15
N PHE A 83 16.84 -24.99 -14.35
CA PHE A 83 15.45 -24.53 -14.54
C PHE A 83 15.31 -23.00 -14.43
N ASP A 84 16.08 -22.37 -13.56
CA ASP A 84 16.09 -20.92 -13.41
C ASP A 84 16.74 -20.25 -14.62
N CYS A 85 17.81 -20.85 -15.18
CA CYS A 85 18.44 -20.39 -16.43
C CYS A 85 17.48 -20.54 -17.62
N MET A 86 16.74 -21.63 -17.69
CA MET A 86 15.73 -21.84 -18.73
C MET A 86 14.65 -20.75 -18.67
N LEU A 87 14.09 -20.48 -17.48
CA LEU A 87 13.07 -19.43 -17.29
C LEU A 87 13.62 -18.03 -17.57
N LEU A 88 14.88 -17.77 -17.24
CA LEU A 88 15.57 -16.52 -17.58
C LEU A 88 15.61 -16.32 -19.09
N ILE A 89 16.07 -17.33 -19.84
CA ILE A 89 16.13 -17.28 -21.30
C ILE A 89 14.74 -17.11 -21.92
N LEU A 90 13.75 -17.87 -21.41
CA LEU A 90 12.36 -17.74 -21.85
C LEU A 90 11.81 -16.35 -21.57
N GLY A 91 12.06 -15.78 -20.37
CA GLY A 91 11.64 -14.44 -19.99
C GLY A 91 12.19 -13.36 -20.92
N ILE A 92 13.49 -13.44 -21.26
CA ILE A 92 14.12 -12.54 -22.23
C ILE A 92 13.53 -12.75 -23.63
N PHE A 93 13.35 -13.99 -24.06
CA PHE A 93 12.82 -14.32 -25.39
C PHE A 93 11.41 -13.76 -25.59
N ILE A 94 10.46 -14.02 -24.68
CA ILE A 94 9.07 -13.58 -24.81
C ILE A 94 8.92 -12.05 -24.81
N THR A 95 9.71 -11.35 -23.99
CA THR A 95 9.69 -9.89 -23.95
C THR A 95 10.40 -9.26 -25.15
N SER A 96 11.53 -9.82 -25.58
CA SER A 96 12.23 -9.39 -26.79
C SER A 96 11.38 -9.61 -28.05
N TYR A 97 10.59 -10.68 -28.09
CA TYR A 97 9.65 -10.91 -29.19
C TYR A 97 8.67 -9.72 -29.36
N ILE A 98 8.10 -9.24 -28.25
CA ILE A 98 7.20 -8.07 -28.27
C ILE A 98 7.95 -6.82 -28.72
N ILE A 99 9.18 -6.61 -28.25
CA ILE A 99 9.99 -5.41 -28.56
C ILE A 99 10.37 -5.38 -30.03
N ILE A 100 10.83 -6.49 -30.58
CA ILE A 100 11.31 -6.59 -31.95
C ILE A 100 10.14 -6.54 -32.95
N ASN A 101 9.07 -7.28 -32.67
CA ASN A 101 7.94 -7.42 -33.60
C ASN A 101 6.81 -6.41 -33.32
N TYR A 102 7.05 -5.36 -32.52
CA TYR A 102 6.01 -4.41 -32.09
C TYR A 102 5.19 -3.85 -33.24
N GLN A 103 5.86 -3.36 -34.30
CA GLN A 103 5.16 -2.77 -35.44
C GLN A 103 4.31 -3.80 -36.19
N GLU A 104 4.85 -5.00 -36.43
CA GLU A 104 4.09 -6.07 -37.08
C GLU A 104 2.88 -6.50 -36.26
N LEU A 105 3.02 -6.64 -34.93
CA LEU A 105 1.92 -7.00 -34.02
C LEU A 105 0.80 -5.98 -34.06
N VAL A 106 1.13 -4.69 -34.18
CA VAL A 106 0.14 -3.62 -34.34
C VAL A 106 -0.59 -3.71 -35.68
N TRP A 107 0.16 -3.89 -36.80
CA TRP A 107 -0.41 -3.97 -38.14
C TRP A 107 -1.28 -5.20 -38.36
N ARG A 108 -0.93 -6.34 -37.78
CA ARG A 108 -1.67 -7.60 -37.92
C ARG A 108 -2.57 -7.92 -36.73
N ALA A 109 -2.98 -6.91 -35.97
CA ALA A 109 -3.85 -7.12 -34.81
C ALA A 109 -5.11 -7.95 -35.16
N GLY A 110 -5.33 -9.02 -34.41
CA GLY A 110 -6.40 -9.99 -34.64
C GLY A 110 -6.07 -11.13 -35.63
N ARG A 111 -4.91 -11.08 -36.32
CA ARG A 111 -4.41 -12.17 -37.16
C ARG A 111 -3.15 -12.76 -36.53
N ASN A 112 -3.34 -13.62 -35.54
CA ASN A 112 -2.25 -14.20 -34.78
C ASN A 112 -1.60 -15.35 -35.55
N THR A 113 -0.28 -15.45 -35.51
CA THR A 113 0.49 -16.58 -36.02
C THR A 113 0.61 -17.68 -34.97
N THR A 114 1.02 -18.88 -35.36
CA THR A 114 1.32 -19.97 -34.44
C THR A 114 2.41 -19.57 -33.43
N LEU A 115 3.40 -18.78 -33.88
CA LEU A 115 4.48 -18.28 -33.01
C LEU A 115 3.93 -17.29 -31.95
N ASP A 116 2.99 -16.42 -32.32
CA ASP A 116 2.31 -15.52 -31.38
C ASP A 116 1.62 -16.30 -30.26
N LEU A 117 0.95 -17.40 -30.62
CA LEU A 117 0.28 -18.25 -29.65
C LEU A 117 1.27 -18.93 -28.70
N ILE A 118 2.36 -19.48 -29.23
CA ILE A 118 3.40 -20.13 -28.43
C ILE A 118 4.04 -19.12 -27.46
N VAL A 119 4.40 -17.92 -27.95
CA VAL A 119 4.99 -16.85 -27.14
C VAL A 119 4.00 -16.39 -26.07
N ALA A 120 2.72 -16.23 -26.42
CA ALA A 120 1.68 -15.83 -25.46
C ALA A 120 1.48 -16.87 -24.36
N PHE A 121 1.44 -18.15 -24.74
CA PHE A 121 1.29 -19.25 -23.78
C PHE A 121 2.48 -19.32 -22.81
N ILE A 122 3.70 -19.31 -23.32
CA ILE A 122 4.94 -19.29 -22.52
C ILE A 122 4.96 -18.03 -21.65
N GLY A 123 4.58 -16.87 -22.19
CA GLY A 123 4.59 -15.59 -21.49
C GLY A 123 3.70 -15.60 -20.24
N VAL A 124 2.48 -16.12 -20.36
CA VAL A 124 1.57 -16.25 -19.21
C VAL A 124 2.17 -17.18 -18.15
N LEU A 125 2.72 -18.35 -18.54
CA LEU A 125 3.33 -19.28 -17.59
C LEU A 125 4.56 -18.71 -16.88
N VAL A 126 5.42 -18.01 -17.60
CA VAL A 126 6.62 -17.35 -17.04
C VAL A 126 6.21 -16.26 -16.03
N VAL A 127 5.19 -15.46 -16.34
CA VAL A 127 4.70 -14.43 -15.43
C VAL A 127 4.07 -15.04 -14.18
N LEU A 128 3.28 -16.12 -14.32
CA LEU A 128 2.72 -16.84 -13.17
C LEU A 128 3.81 -17.40 -12.26
N GLU A 129 4.85 -18.01 -12.84
CA GLU A 129 5.99 -18.55 -12.08
C GLU A 129 6.82 -17.43 -11.42
N ALA A 130 7.08 -16.33 -12.11
CA ALA A 130 7.75 -15.16 -11.54
C ALA A 130 6.96 -14.57 -10.36
N THR A 131 5.65 -14.48 -10.49
CA THR A 131 4.76 -14.01 -9.42
C THR A 131 4.76 -14.97 -8.24
N ARG A 132 4.71 -16.29 -8.49
CA ARG A 132 4.80 -17.33 -7.44
C ARG A 132 6.07 -17.17 -6.59
N ARG A 133 7.19 -16.88 -7.23
CA ARG A 133 8.49 -16.73 -6.56
C ARG A 133 8.58 -15.45 -5.73
N THR A 134 7.90 -14.39 -6.13
CA THR A 134 8.01 -13.06 -5.50
C THR A 134 6.91 -12.79 -4.48
N THR A 135 5.68 -13.24 -4.73
CA THR A 135 4.51 -12.93 -3.89
C THR A 135 3.85 -14.17 -3.27
N GLY A 136 4.37 -15.37 -3.57
CA GLY A 136 3.80 -16.64 -3.11
C GLY A 136 2.73 -17.19 -4.03
N LEU A 137 2.05 -18.26 -3.58
CA LEU A 137 1.13 -19.05 -4.43
C LEU A 137 -0.23 -18.39 -4.65
N ILE A 138 -0.68 -17.51 -3.76
CA ILE A 138 -2.09 -17.09 -3.72
C ILE A 138 -2.49 -16.31 -4.96
N LEU A 139 -1.73 -15.28 -5.33
CA LEU A 139 -2.04 -14.44 -6.50
C LEU A 139 -2.00 -15.23 -7.82
N PRO A 140 -0.97 -16.05 -8.11
CA PRO A 140 -0.98 -16.92 -9.28
C PRO A 140 -2.14 -17.92 -9.29
N SER A 141 -2.51 -18.49 -8.14
CA SER A 141 -3.66 -19.41 -8.05
C SER A 141 -4.97 -18.73 -8.41
N VAL A 142 -5.17 -17.49 -7.94
CA VAL A 142 -6.32 -16.68 -8.33
C VAL A 142 -6.32 -16.45 -9.85
N ALA A 143 -5.16 -16.06 -10.44
CA ALA A 143 -5.06 -15.87 -11.87
C ALA A 143 -5.38 -17.15 -12.67
N VAL A 144 -4.92 -18.31 -12.20
CA VAL A 144 -5.25 -19.62 -12.81
C VAL A 144 -6.74 -19.91 -12.71
N ILE A 145 -7.40 -19.62 -11.58
CA ILE A 145 -8.86 -19.79 -11.44
C ILE A 145 -9.60 -18.93 -12.47
N PHE A 146 -9.17 -17.68 -12.68
CA PHE A 146 -9.77 -16.82 -13.71
C PHE A 146 -9.50 -17.32 -15.12
N LEU A 147 -8.31 -17.87 -15.42
CA LEU A 147 -8.04 -18.52 -16.70
C LEU A 147 -8.95 -19.73 -16.93
N LEU A 148 -9.11 -20.59 -15.92
CA LEU A 148 -10.03 -21.71 -15.99
C LEU A 148 -11.49 -21.23 -16.20
N TYR A 149 -11.89 -20.16 -15.55
CA TYR A 149 -13.20 -19.54 -15.77
C TYR A 149 -13.37 -19.11 -17.24
N ALA A 150 -12.35 -18.51 -17.87
CA ALA A 150 -12.43 -18.12 -19.28
C ALA A 150 -12.68 -19.30 -20.21
N PHE A 151 -12.10 -20.48 -19.92
CA PHE A 151 -12.29 -21.69 -20.72
C PHE A 151 -13.62 -22.38 -20.44
N TYR A 152 -13.95 -22.55 -19.16
CA TYR A 152 -15.08 -23.36 -18.72
C TYR A 152 -16.36 -22.56 -18.42
N GLY A 153 -16.45 -21.31 -18.86
CA GLY A 153 -17.56 -20.42 -18.56
C GLY A 153 -18.94 -20.95 -19.00
N ARG A 154 -19.00 -21.83 -20.01
CA ARG A 154 -20.25 -22.47 -20.45
C ARG A 154 -20.87 -23.43 -19.41
N TYR A 155 -20.05 -23.93 -18.48
CA TYR A 155 -20.48 -24.84 -17.42
C TYR A 155 -20.81 -24.12 -16.11
N MET A 156 -20.62 -22.79 -16.06
CA MET A 156 -20.90 -22.01 -14.86
C MET A 156 -22.39 -21.75 -14.69
N PRO A 157 -22.91 -21.75 -13.46
CA PRO A 157 -24.33 -21.54 -13.20
C PRO A 157 -24.77 -20.08 -13.34
N GLY A 158 -26.00 -19.88 -13.83
CA GLY A 158 -26.70 -18.60 -13.78
C GLY A 158 -25.93 -17.42 -14.38
N LEU A 159 -25.78 -16.36 -13.61
CA LEU A 159 -25.13 -15.10 -14.03
C LEU A 159 -23.66 -15.26 -14.43
N LEU A 160 -22.97 -16.26 -13.90
CA LEU A 160 -21.56 -16.51 -14.22
C LEU A 160 -21.37 -17.21 -15.56
N ALA A 161 -22.43 -17.77 -16.16
CA ALA A 161 -22.35 -18.47 -17.43
C ALA A 161 -21.93 -17.54 -18.58
N HIS A 162 -21.01 -18.02 -19.44
CA HIS A 162 -20.64 -17.38 -20.70
C HIS A 162 -20.24 -18.43 -21.73
N ARG A 163 -20.13 -18.04 -23.00
CA ARG A 163 -19.91 -18.97 -24.11
C ARG A 163 -18.63 -19.82 -24.04
N GLY A 164 -17.67 -19.46 -23.16
CA GLY A 164 -16.32 -20.00 -23.16
C GLY A 164 -15.47 -19.41 -24.30
N TYR A 165 -14.15 -19.46 -24.14
CA TYR A 165 -13.22 -18.95 -25.14
C TYR A 165 -12.17 -20.01 -25.49
N SER A 166 -11.66 -19.97 -26.74
CA SER A 166 -10.58 -20.86 -27.16
C SER A 166 -9.25 -20.50 -26.47
N ILE A 167 -8.36 -21.48 -26.38
CA ILE A 167 -7.01 -21.30 -25.84
C ILE A 167 -6.28 -20.15 -26.56
N GLU A 168 -6.34 -20.16 -27.91
CA GLU A 168 -5.75 -19.11 -28.73
C GLU A 168 -6.27 -17.73 -28.32
N ARG A 169 -7.60 -17.55 -28.24
CA ARG A 169 -8.21 -16.26 -27.92
C ARG A 169 -7.84 -15.76 -26.53
N VAL A 170 -7.80 -16.65 -25.52
CA VAL A 170 -7.46 -16.25 -24.13
C VAL A 170 -6.00 -15.85 -24.02
N PHE A 171 -5.07 -16.69 -24.48
CA PHE A 171 -3.65 -16.40 -24.31
C PHE A 171 -3.17 -15.21 -25.15
N THR A 172 -3.62 -15.09 -26.40
CA THR A 172 -3.27 -13.94 -27.24
C THR A 172 -3.87 -12.65 -26.70
N TRP A 173 -5.10 -12.66 -26.20
CA TRP A 173 -5.73 -11.51 -25.56
C TRP A 173 -4.97 -11.03 -24.34
N ILE A 174 -4.50 -11.94 -23.49
CA ILE A 174 -3.80 -11.61 -22.24
C ILE A 174 -2.37 -11.14 -22.49
N TYR A 175 -1.68 -11.67 -23.51
CA TYR A 175 -0.25 -11.43 -23.70
C TYR A 175 0.07 -10.43 -24.82
N LEU A 176 -0.63 -10.44 -25.93
CA LEU A 176 -0.28 -9.62 -27.09
C LEU A 176 -0.97 -8.25 -27.12
N TYR A 177 -1.96 -8.02 -26.28
CA TYR A 177 -2.72 -6.78 -26.22
C TYR A 177 -2.54 -6.03 -24.90
N SER A 178 -2.94 -4.76 -24.88
CA SER A 178 -2.86 -3.88 -23.71
C SER A 178 -3.93 -4.14 -22.63
N GLU A 179 -4.73 -5.19 -22.80
CA GLU A 179 -5.82 -5.54 -21.88
C GLU A 179 -5.41 -6.56 -20.79
N GLY A 180 -4.28 -7.24 -20.98
CA GLY A 180 -3.79 -8.28 -20.08
C GLY A 180 -2.52 -7.88 -19.33
N ILE A 181 -1.47 -8.69 -19.47
CA ILE A 181 -0.17 -8.52 -18.80
C ILE A 181 0.42 -7.13 -19.05
N PHE A 182 0.40 -6.68 -20.31
CA PHE A 182 0.85 -5.35 -20.71
C PHE A 182 -0.24 -4.27 -20.54
N GLY A 183 -1.21 -4.48 -19.64
CA GLY A 183 -2.30 -3.56 -19.34
C GLY A 183 -1.90 -2.38 -18.45
N ALA A 184 -2.90 -1.59 -18.03
CA ALA A 184 -2.74 -0.43 -17.16
C ALA A 184 -1.93 -0.74 -15.88
N PRO A 185 -2.13 -1.89 -15.18
CA PRO A 185 -1.38 -2.18 -13.96
C PRO A 185 0.14 -2.21 -14.15
N LEU A 186 0.61 -2.92 -15.18
CA LEU A 186 2.03 -2.96 -15.50
C LEU A 186 2.53 -1.60 -16.04
N GLY A 187 1.67 -0.86 -16.74
CA GLY A 187 1.96 0.50 -17.21
C GLY A 187 2.29 1.44 -16.05
N VAL A 188 1.48 1.44 -15.00
CA VAL A 188 1.72 2.23 -13.79
C VAL A 188 3.00 1.79 -13.07
N SER A 189 3.28 0.48 -13.04
CA SER A 189 4.56 -0.03 -12.51
C SER A 189 5.75 0.51 -13.29
N ALA A 190 5.68 0.50 -14.62
CA ALA A 190 6.74 0.90 -15.53
C ALA A 190 6.93 2.43 -15.64
N THR A 191 6.05 3.26 -15.05
CA THR A 191 6.12 4.72 -15.14
C THR A 191 6.17 5.38 -13.77
N PHE A 192 5.13 5.22 -12.96
CA PHE A 192 4.98 5.98 -11.71
C PHE A 192 5.62 5.27 -10.53
N ILE A 193 5.26 4.00 -10.30
CA ILE A 193 5.67 3.26 -9.10
C ILE A 193 7.19 3.14 -9.04
N VAL A 194 7.83 2.79 -10.16
CA VAL A 194 9.29 2.64 -10.23
C VAL A 194 10.02 3.89 -9.78
N MET A 195 9.55 5.08 -10.16
CA MET A 195 10.19 6.34 -9.83
C MET A 195 10.11 6.66 -8.33
N PHE A 196 8.95 6.41 -7.70
CA PHE A 196 8.79 6.63 -6.26
C PHE A 196 9.54 5.58 -5.43
N ILE A 197 9.68 4.35 -5.91
CA ILE A 197 10.52 3.33 -5.25
C ILE A 197 11.99 3.73 -5.30
N ILE A 198 12.47 4.23 -6.45
CA ILE A 198 13.85 4.75 -6.57
C ILE A 198 14.05 5.92 -5.61
N PHE A 199 13.11 6.87 -5.56
CA PHE A 199 13.14 7.98 -4.61
C PHE A 199 13.22 7.50 -3.16
N GLY A 200 12.36 6.53 -2.78
CA GLY A 200 12.33 5.95 -1.44
C GLY A 200 13.63 5.22 -1.08
N ALA A 201 14.20 4.46 -2.00
CA ALA A 201 15.47 3.75 -1.80
C ALA A 201 16.65 4.73 -1.58
N ILE A 202 16.71 5.80 -2.36
CA ILE A 202 17.73 6.85 -2.18
C ILE A 202 17.51 7.61 -0.86
N LEU A 203 16.24 7.92 -0.50
CA LEU A 203 15.92 8.59 0.76
C LEU A 203 16.33 7.76 1.99
N LEU A 204 16.17 6.43 1.91
CA LEU A 204 16.68 5.53 2.95
C LEU A 204 18.20 5.53 3.03
N ALA A 205 18.87 5.51 1.89
CA ALA A 205 20.32 5.53 1.82
C ALA A 205 20.94 6.81 2.41
N VAL A 206 20.25 7.96 2.32
CA VAL A 206 20.65 9.22 2.96
C VAL A 206 20.19 9.33 4.42
N ARG A 207 19.73 8.22 5.05
CA ARG A 207 19.26 8.16 6.45
C ARG A 207 17.98 8.96 6.72
N GLY A 208 17.14 9.12 5.68
CA GLY A 208 15.85 9.81 5.84
C GLY A 208 14.90 9.09 6.81
N GLY A 209 14.94 7.75 6.86
CA GLY A 209 14.17 6.97 7.82
C GLY A 209 14.53 7.25 9.28
N ASP A 210 15.84 7.30 9.59
CA ASP A 210 16.33 7.63 10.93
C ASP A 210 15.87 9.04 11.34
N PHE A 211 15.99 10.01 10.41
CA PHE A 211 15.54 11.39 10.65
C PHE A 211 14.06 11.48 11.03
N PHE A 212 13.16 10.76 10.32
CA PHE A 212 11.73 10.78 10.64
C PHE A 212 11.43 10.16 12.01
N ILE A 213 12.09 9.05 12.36
CA ILE A 213 11.91 8.39 13.66
C ILE A 213 12.44 9.29 14.78
N ASP A 214 13.60 9.89 14.63
CA ASP A 214 14.19 10.79 15.63
C ASP A 214 13.34 12.06 15.80
N LEU A 215 12.83 12.62 14.69
CA LEU A 215 11.94 13.79 14.72
C LEU A 215 10.66 13.47 15.50
N CYS A 216 10.00 12.35 15.19
CA CYS A 216 8.80 11.91 15.90
C CYS A 216 9.10 11.60 17.38
N SER A 217 10.26 11.01 17.68
CA SER A 217 10.68 10.70 19.05
C SER A 217 10.91 11.96 19.86
N ALA A 218 11.53 12.99 19.28
CA ALA A 218 11.76 14.28 19.93
C ALA A 218 10.45 15.00 20.31
N PHE A 219 9.42 14.93 19.43
CA PHE A 219 8.13 15.58 19.68
C PHE A 219 7.18 14.77 20.57
N LEU A 220 7.07 13.48 20.33
CA LEU A 220 6.01 12.64 20.90
C LEU A 220 6.50 11.68 21.98
N GLY A 221 7.79 11.37 22.01
CA GLY A 221 8.35 10.30 22.84
C GLY A 221 8.10 10.47 24.32
N GLN A 222 8.11 11.70 24.86
CA GLN A 222 7.87 11.97 26.28
C GLN A 222 6.40 11.84 26.68
N THR A 223 5.47 11.93 25.71
CA THR A 223 4.03 11.87 26.00
C THR A 223 3.63 10.48 26.47
N GLN A 224 2.51 10.39 27.21
CA GLN A 224 1.96 9.09 27.61
C GLN A 224 1.68 8.22 26.38
N GLY A 225 2.22 7.00 26.35
CA GLY A 225 2.17 6.15 25.18
C GLY A 225 3.13 6.58 24.05
N GLY A 226 4.13 7.42 24.36
CA GLY A 226 5.06 7.99 23.42
C GLY A 226 5.63 7.02 22.38
N PRO A 227 6.19 5.87 22.77
CA PRO A 227 6.75 4.90 21.82
C PRO A 227 5.79 4.46 20.73
N ALA A 228 4.53 4.16 21.08
CA ALA A 228 3.53 3.74 20.13
C ALA A 228 3.01 4.91 19.26
N LYS A 229 2.92 6.13 19.82
CA LYS A 229 2.61 7.34 19.05
C LYS A 229 3.72 7.68 18.04
N VAL A 230 4.98 7.51 18.45
CA VAL A 230 6.14 7.65 17.56
C VAL A 230 6.03 6.65 16.42
N ALA A 231 5.72 5.38 16.71
CA ALA A 231 5.51 4.37 15.67
C ALA A 231 4.39 4.79 14.69
N VAL A 232 3.24 5.26 15.19
CA VAL A 232 2.11 5.69 14.34
C VAL A 232 2.51 6.83 13.41
N VAL A 233 3.14 7.88 13.93
CA VAL A 233 3.45 9.07 13.13
C VAL A 233 4.67 8.84 12.22
N ALA A 234 5.74 8.20 12.71
CA ALA A 234 6.91 7.90 11.89
C ALA A 234 6.55 6.92 10.76
N SER A 235 5.75 5.89 11.06
CA SER A 235 5.29 4.94 10.05
C SER A 235 4.32 5.58 9.04
N SER A 236 3.54 6.61 9.44
CA SER A 236 2.72 7.37 8.50
C SER A 236 3.56 8.18 7.51
N LEU A 237 4.58 8.87 8.00
CA LEU A 237 5.49 9.67 7.18
C LEU A 237 6.30 8.80 6.22
N PHE A 238 6.83 7.69 6.72
CA PHE A 238 7.59 6.76 5.90
C PHE A 238 6.70 5.96 4.95
N GLY A 239 5.52 5.55 5.42
CA GLY A 239 4.54 4.77 4.65
C GLY A 239 4.01 5.49 3.42
N THR A 240 3.86 6.83 3.51
CA THR A 240 3.46 7.64 2.34
C THR A 240 4.50 7.59 1.22
N ILE A 241 5.76 7.33 1.54
CA ILE A 241 6.87 7.29 0.57
C ILE A 241 7.05 5.87 0.03
N SER A 242 7.03 4.86 0.92
CA SER A 242 7.27 3.46 0.56
C SER A 242 6.13 2.86 -0.27
N GLY A 243 4.91 3.35 -0.08
CA GLY A 243 3.71 2.90 -0.78
C GLY A 243 3.30 1.44 -0.51
N SER A 244 4.04 0.72 0.32
CA SER A 244 3.81 -0.69 0.66
C SER A 244 3.76 -0.89 2.17
N SER A 245 2.64 -1.40 2.69
CA SER A 245 2.50 -1.69 4.12
C SER A 245 3.53 -2.69 4.63
N ILE A 246 3.82 -3.74 3.86
CA ILE A 246 4.78 -4.79 4.23
C ILE A 246 6.21 -4.23 4.29
N ALA A 247 6.61 -3.47 3.26
CA ALA A 247 7.93 -2.84 3.22
C ALA A 247 8.09 -1.83 4.36
N ASN A 248 7.04 -1.06 4.66
CA ASN A 248 7.02 -0.10 5.76
C ASN A 248 7.16 -0.79 7.11
N VAL A 249 6.40 -1.88 7.36
CA VAL A 249 6.55 -2.71 8.58
C VAL A 249 7.99 -3.18 8.76
N VAL A 250 8.66 -3.63 7.71
CA VAL A 250 10.05 -4.08 7.81
C VAL A 250 10.99 -2.91 8.12
N ALA A 251 10.82 -1.77 7.45
CA ALA A 251 11.71 -0.62 7.60
C ALA A 251 11.56 0.06 8.97
N THR A 252 10.35 0.51 9.31
CA THR A 252 10.11 1.24 10.57
C THR A 252 9.94 0.30 11.76
N GLY A 253 9.29 -0.85 11.56
CA GLY A 253 9.01 -1.82 12.61
C GLY A 253 10.27 -2.47 13.19
N SER A 254 11.35 -2.57 12.42
CA SER A 254 12.65 -3.04 12.93
C SER A 254 13.19 -2.16 14.09
N ILE A 255 12.77 -0.91 14.17
CA ILE A 255 13.17 0.06 15.21
C ILE A 255 12.04 0.27 16.21
N THR A 256 10.81 0.49 15.74
CA THR A 256 9.68 0.90 16.58
C THR A 256 9.13 -0.27 17.43
N ILE A 257 9.09 -1.50 16.89
CA ILE A 257 8.63 -2.67 17.65
C ILE A 257 9.53 -2.97 18.84
N PRO A 258 10.88 -3.07 18.71
CA PRO A 258 11.77 -3.22 19.86
C PRO A 258 11.64 -2.07 20.87
N LEU A 259 11.48 -0.82 20.40
CA LEU A 259 11.28 0.34 21.25
C LEU A 259 10.00 0.22 22.11
N MET A 260 8.88 -0.15 21.50
CA MET A 260 7.61 -0.37 22.20
C MET A 260 7.72 -1.53 23.21
N LYS A 261 8.35 -2.66 22.83
CA LYS A 261 8.57 -3.80 23.73
C LYS A 261 9.41 -3.41 24.94
N LYS A 262 10.49 -2.64 24.74
CA LYS A 262 11.34 -2.14 25.83
C LYS A 262 10.58 -1.27 26.84
N MET A 263 9.55 -0.56 26.36
CA MET A 263 8.69 0.28 27.19
C MET A 263 7.49 -0.44 27.81
N GLY A 264 7.43 -1.78 27.68
CA GLY A 264 6.43 -2.63 28.35
C GLY A 264 5.18 -2.92 27.53
N TYR A 265 5.14 -2.62 26.24
CA TYR A 265 4.03 -3.04 25.40
C TYR A 265 4.06 -4.55 25.12
N PRO A 266 2.92 -5.24 25.17
CA PRO A 266 2.83 -6.64 24.75
C PRO A 266 3.33 -6.81 23.31
N PRO A 267 4.15 -7.82 22.99
CA PRO A 267 4.74 -8.01 21.66
C PRO A 267 3.72 -8.02 20.51
N HIS A 268 2.58 -8.72 20.69
CA HIS A 268 1.51 -8.78 19.70
C HIS A 268 0.82 -7.42 19.48
N PHE A 269 0.74 -6.58 20.53
CA PHE A 269 0.16 -5.25 20.42
C PHE A 269 1.12 -4.27 19.74
N ALA A 270 2.42 -4.31 20.09
CA ALA A 270 3.45 -3.52 19.41
C ALA A 270 3.50 -3.83 17.91
N ALA A 271 3.43 -5.12 17.55
CA ALA A 271 3.34 -5.56 16.16
C ALA A 271 2.05 -5.07 15.48
N ALA A 272 0.91 -5.09 16.18
CA ALA A 272 -0.37 -4.62 15.66
C ALA A 272 -0.37 -3.11 15.39
N VAL A 273 0.19 -2.29 16.29
CA VAL A 273 0.35 -0.84 16.10
C VAL A 273 1.14 -0.55 14.84
N GLU A 274 2.27 -1.22 14.66
CA GLU A 274 3.12 -1.04 13.49
C GLU A 274 2.42 -1.45 12.19
N ALA A 275 1.76 -2.61 12.17
CA ALA A 275 1.02 -3.10 11.01
C ALA A 275 -0.10 -2.13 10.58
N VAL A 276 -0.85 -1.60 11.55
CA VAL A 276 -1.95 -0.65 11.32
C VAL A 276 -1.40 0.69 10.82
N ALA A 277 -0.38 1.23 11.47
CA ALA A 277 0.26 2.47 11.06
C ALA A 277 0.83 2.37 9.64
N SER A 278 1.50 1.27 9.32
CA SER A 278 2.07 1.00 7.99
C SER A 278 1.00 0.86 6.91
N SER A 279 -0.14 0.25 7.22
CA SER A 279 -1.25 0.11 6.26
C SER A 279 -1.89 1.46 5.95
N GLY A 280 -2.02 2.33 6.95
CA GLY A 280 -2.49 3.70 6.77
C GLY A 280 -1.57 4.56 5.89
N GLY A 281 -0.25 4.27 5.83
CA GLY A 281 0.68 4.97 4.96
C GLY A 281 0.29 4.93 3.49
N GLN A 282 -0.39 3.86 3.06
CA GLN A 282 -0.85 3.70 1.68
C GLN A 282 -1.98 4.67 1.29
N ILE A 283 -2.76 5.14 2.26
CA ILE A 283 -3.82 6.12 2.02
C ILE A 283 -3.38 7.56 2.32
N MET A 284 -2.17 7.74 2.87
CA MET A 284 -1.68 9.06 3.30
C MET A 284 -0.97 9.80 2.17
N PRO A 285 -1.46 11.00 1.78
CA PRO A 285 -0.72 11.89 0.87
C PRO A 285 0.65 12.30 1.44
N PRO A 286 1.63 12.67 0.58
CA PRO A 286 1.49 13.06 -0.83
C PRO A 286 1.71 11.95 -1.86
N ILE A 287 2.33 10.81 -1.51
CA ILE A 287 2.71 9.80 -2.52
C ILE A 287 1.72 8.64 -2.51
N MET A 288 1.22 8.22 -1.32
CA MET A 288 0.25 7.15 -1.16
C MET A 288 0.78 5.77 -1.61
N GLY A 289 -0.06 4.74 -1.61
CA GLY A 289 0.26 3.43 -2.14
C GLY A 289 0.20 3.37 -3.66
N ALA A 290 0.89 2.40 -4.24
CA ALA A 290 0.93 2.14 -5.68
C ALA A 290 -0.47 2.02 -6.31
N ALA A 291 -1.46 1.52 -5.57
CA ALA A 291 -2.85 1.40 -6.02
C ALA A 291 -3.52 2.76 -6.33
N ALA A 292 -3.08 3.86 -5.71
CA ALA A 292 -3.62 5.20 -6.01
C ALA A 292 -3.21 5.69 -7.41
N PHE A 293 -2.01 5.33 -7.87
CA PHE A 293 -1.58 5.60 -9.24
C PHE A 293 -2.35 4.74 -10.25
N VAL A 294 -2.61 3.48 -9.89
CA VAL A 294 -3.46 2.59 -10.70
C VAL A 294 -4.88 3.14 -10.79
N MET A 295 -5.41 3.71 -9.68
CA MET A 295 -6.70 4.39 -9.67
C MET A 295 -6.73 5.54 -10.69
N SER A 296 -5.71 6.38 -10.71
CA SER A 296 -5.60 7.49 -11.67
C SER A 296 -5.63 7.00 -13.12
N GLU A 297 -4.88 5.95 -13.43
CA GLU A 297 -4.81 5.38 -14.79
C GLU A 297 -6.13 4.73 -15.20
N MET A 298 -6.75 3.93 -14.33
CA MET A 298 -7.99 3.21 -14.64
C MET A 298 -9.22 4.12 -14.73
N THR A 299 -9.24 5.21 -13.96
CA THR A 299 -10.41 6.13 -13.93
C THR A 299 -10.25 7.32 -14.83
N GLY A 300 -9.04 7.62 -15.32
CA GLY A 300 -8.71 8.86 -16.03
C GLY A 300 -8.73 10.11 -15.13
N ILE A 301 -8.93 9.95 -13.82
CA ILE A 301 -8.93 11.07 -12.87
C ILE A 301 -7.47 11.47 -12.58
N PRO A 302 -7.08 12.74 -12.79
CA PRO A 302 -5.72 13.17 -12.50
C PRO A 302 -5.31 12.87 -11.05
N TYR A 303 -4.10 12.34 -10.85
CA TYR A 303 -3.61 11.90 -9.54
C TYR A 303 -3.73 12.96 -8.44
N VAL A 304 -3.50 14.23 -8.77
CA VAL A 304 -3.63 15.34 -7.81
C VAL A 304 -5.03 15.46 -7.20
N TYR A 305 -6.07 15.15 -7.98
CA TYR A 305 -7.44 15.14 -7.46
C TYR A 305 -7.67 13.99 -6.48
N ILE A 306 -7.12 12.81 -6.76
CA ILE A 306 -7.17 11.65 -5.84
C ILE A 306 -6.43 12.00 -4.54
N LEU A 307 -5.24 12.59 -4.65
CA LEU A 307 -4.42 13.03 -3.53
C LEU A 307 -5.18 13.97 -2.60
N ILE A 308 -5.78 15.04 -3.15
CA ILE A 308 -6.53 16.02 -2.35
C ILE A 308 -7.72 15.38 -1.64
N ARG A 309 -8.44 14.46 -2.33
CA ARG A 309 -9.59 13.73 -1.76
C ARG A 309 -9.18 12.76 -0.64
N ALA A 310 -7.96 12.27 -0.65
CA ALA A 310 -7.46 11.35 0.37
C ALA A 310 -7.05 12.05 1.68
N ILE A 311 -6.78 13.38 1.71
CA ILE A 311 -6.21 14.07 2.87
C ILE A 311 -7.10 13.91 4.11
N ILE A 312 -8.36 14.31 4.03
CA ILE A 312 -9.26 14.31 5.21
C ILE A 312 -9.49 12.89 5.73
N PRO A 313 -9.85 11.89 4.88
CA PRO A 313 -10.02 10.52 5.32
C PRO A 313 -8.76 9.91 5.94
N ALA A 314 -7.58 10.19 5.38
CA ALA A 314 -6.31 9.70 5.92
C ALA A 314 -5.99 10.31 7.30
N LEU A 315 -6.21 11.61 7.47
CA LEU A 315 -6.03 12.28 8.76
C LEU A 315 -6.99 11.74 9.83
N LEU A 316 -8.25 11.48 9.49
CA LEU A 316 -9.23 10.86 10.38
C LEU A 316 -8.80 9.44 10.79
N TYR A 317 -8.28 8.67 9.86
CA TYR A 317 -7.73 7.35 10.15
C TYR A 317 -6.61 7.41 11.18
N TYR A 318 -5.59 8.24 10.92
CA TYR A 318 -4.46 8.36 11.83
C TYR A 318 -4.83 8.99 13.17
N LEU A 319 -5.81 9.90 13.22
CA LEU A 319 -6.37 10.43 14.45
C LEU A 319 -6.97 9.31 15.31
N CYS A 320 -7.78 8.42 14.71
CA CYS A 320 -8.36 7.29 15.43
C CYS A 320 -7.31 6.32 15.98
N VAL A 321 -6.33 5.94 15.14
CA VAL A 321 -5.25 5.05 15.54
C VAL A 321 -4.43 5.69 16.68
N PHE A 322 -4.07 6.96 16.55
CA PHE A 322 -3.33 7.71 17.56
C PHE A 322 -4.07 7.78 18.91
N LEU A 323 -5.37 8.06 18.89
CA LEU A 323 -6.21 8.08 20.09
C LEU A 323 -6.36 6.68 20.70
N SER A 324 -6.58 5.66 19.87
CA SER A 324 -6.72 4.28 20.33
C SER A 324 -5.46 3.77 21.03
N VAL A 325 -4.30 4.10 20.47
CA VAL A 325 -2.99 3.78 21.06
C VAL A 325 -2.78 4.56 22.37
N HIS A 326 -3.18 5.83 22.41
CA HIS A 326 -3.11 6.65 23.63
C HIS A 326 -3.95 6.06 24.77
N PHE A 327 -5.21 5.71 24.52
CA PHE A 327 -6.09 5.14 25.54
C PHE A 327 -5.66 3.74 25.99
N GLU A 328 -5.17 2.90 25.06
CA GLU A 328 -4.63 1.60 25.44
C GLU A 328 -3.37 1.75 26.31
N SER A 329 -2.53 2.76 26.04
CA SER A 329 -1.33 3.05 26.86
C SER A 329 -1.72 3.49 28.28
N ILE A 330 -2.76 4.32 28.43
CA ILE A 330 -3.31 4.71 29.73
C ILE A 330 -3.81 3.48 30.49
N LYS A 331 -4.57 2.64 29.81
CA LYS A 331 -5.15 1.41 30.37
C LYS A 331 -4.09 0.43 30.85
N LEU A 332 -2.94 0.35 30.16
CA LEU A 332 -1.79 -0.47 30.51
C LEU A 332 -0.85 0.21 31.51
N GLY A 333 -1.10 1.46 31.89
CA GLY A 333 -0.25 2.22 32.82
C GLY A 333 1.14 2.58 32.24
N LEU A 334 1.29 2.58 30.92
CA LEU A 334 2.57 2.83 30.26
C LEU A 334 2.91 4.32 30.24
N LYS A 335 4.15 4.63 30.49
CA LYS A 335 4.69 5.99 30.48
C LYS A 335 5.38 6.30 29.14
N GLY A 336 5.70 7.57 28.92
CA GLY A 336 6.55 8.01 27.80
C GLY A 336 8.03 7.62 28.00
N ILE A 337 8.84 7.85 26.98
CA ILE A 337 10.28 7.66 27.01
C ILE A 337 10.88 8.70 27.97
N PRO A 338 11.79 8.31 28.86
CA PRO A 338 12.48 9.26 29.77
C PRO A 338 13.19 10.37 28.96
N LYS A 339 13.10 11.61 29.43
CA LYS A 339 13.66 12.78 28.74
C LYS A 339 15.16 12.61 28.38
N LYS A 340 15.92 11.92 29.23
CA LYS A 340 17.35 11.62 29.02
C LYS A 340 17.65 10.71 27.83
N ASP A 341 16.66 9.91 27.43
CA ASP A 341 16.77 8.93 26.33
C ASP A 341 16.18 9.45 25.02
N LEU A 342 15.64 10.69 25.01
CA LEU A 342 15.07 11.32 23.83
C LEU A 342 16.13 12.12 23.06
N PRO A 343 16.06 12.13 21.73
CA PRO A 343 16.89 12.98 20.91
C PRO A 343 16.51 14.46 21.13
N ILE A 344 17.52 15.35 21.12
CA ILE A 344 17.31 16.78 21.24
C ILE A 344 16.77 17.32 19.91
N ILE A 345 15.58 17.93 19.94
CA ILE A 345 14.87 18.41 18.74
C ILE A 345 15.73 19.33 17.86
N ARG A 346 16.52 20.21 18.48
CA ARG A 346 17.41 21.13 17.77
C ARG A 346 18.48 20.37 16.98
N GLU A 347 19.07 19.34 17.56
CA GLU A 347 20.09 18.50 16.90
C GLU A 347 19.48 17.71 15.74
N VAL A 348 18.30 17.12 15.94
CA VAL A 348 17.57 16.40 14.89
C VAL A 348 17.24 17.31 13.72
N LEU A 349 16.73 18.51 13.99
CA LEU A 349 16.41 19.48 12.94
C LEU A 349 17.68 19.98 12.24
N ILE A 350 18.74 20.32 12.99
CA ILE A 350 20.02 20.72 12.37
C ILE A 350 20.55 19.58 11.50
N PHE A 351 20.42 18.33 11.94
CA PHE A 351 20.88 17.17 11.17
C PHE A 351 20.12 16.99 9.86
N GLY A 352 18.78 17.03 9.87
CA GLY A 352 17.96 16.44 8.82
C GLY A 352 16.89 17.33 8.15
N TRP A 353 16.71 18.62 8.55
CA TRP A 353 15.64 19.46 7.96
C TRP A 353 15.69 19.55 6.43
N HIS A 354 16.90 19.51 5.85
CA HIS A 354 17.12 19.55 4.40
C HIS A 354 16.54 18.34 3.67
N LEU A 355 16.34 17.20 4.37
CA LEU A 355 15.69 16.00 3.80
C LEU A 355 14.16 16.18 3.62
N LEU A 356 13.58 17.24 4.17
CA LEU A 356 12.18 17.61 3.89
C LEU A 356 12.04 18.32 2.55
N ILE A 357 13.09 18.98 2.03
CA ILE A 357 13.03 19.74 0.77
C ILE A 357 12.58 18.86 -0.41
N PRO A 358 13.12 17.65 -0.64
CA PRO A 358 12.66 16.80 -1.75
C PRO A 358 11.18 16.45 -1.69
N LEU A 359 10.64 16.26 -0.48
CA LEU A 359 9.20 16.01 -0.30
C LEU A 359 8.37 17.25 -0.65
N LEU A 360 8.83 18.44 -0.22
CA LEU A 360 8.20 19.71 -0.57
C LEU A 360 8.25 19.97 -2.08
N VAL A 361 9.37 19.62 -2.74
CA VAL A 361 9.50 19.71 -4.20
C VAL A 361 8.47 18.78 -4.89
N ILE A 362 8.31 17.55 -4.43
CA ILE A 362 7.30 16.63 -4.98
C ILE A 362 5.89 17.20 -4.78
N ILE A 363 5.56 17.69 -3.58
CA ILE A 363 4.25 18.28 -3.28
C ILE A 363 3.99 19.49 -4.17
N PHE A 364 4.95 20.40 -4.28
CA PHE A 364 4.84 21.60 -5.12
C PHE A 364 4.70 21.23 -6.60
N ALA A 365 5.45 20.25 -7.08
CA ALA A 365 5.35 19.78 -8.46
C ALA A 365 3.98 19.16 -8.77
N LEU A 366 3.43 18.36 -7.84
CA LEU A 366 2.12 17.71 -8.01
C LEU A 366 0.96 18.71 -7.88
N VAL A 367 0.95 19.50 -6.81
CA VAL A 367 -0.20 20.34 -6.44
C VAL A 367 -0.12 21.73 -7.07
N GLY A 368 1.05 22.37 -7.01
CA GLY A 368 1.28 23.73 -7.53
C GLY A 368 1.44 23.75 -9.03
N LEU A 369 2.33 22.92 -9.57
CA LEU A 369 2.61 22.89 -11.02
C LEU A 369 1.72 21.90 -11.80
N ARG A 370 0.97 21.04 -11.11
CA ARG A 370 0.11 20.00 -11.69
C ARG A 370 0.85 19.07 -12.67
N TRP A 371 2.11 18.79 -12.37
CA TRP A 371 2.91 17.87 -13.18
C TRP A 371 2.47 16.41 -12.97
N SER A 372 2.82 15.56 -13.94
CA SER A 372 2.60 14.12 -13.80
C SER A 372 3.40 13.55 -12.61
N PRO A 373 2.91 12.49 -11.95
CA PRO A 373 3.62 11.86 -10.83
C PRO A 373 5.04 11.44 -11.20
N MET A 374 5.25 10.93 -12.41
CA MET A 374 6.57 10.55 -12.91
C MET A 374 7.54 11.74 -12.93
N ARG A 375 7.12 12.86 -13.48
CA ARG A 375 7.91 14.08 -13.55
C ARG A 375 8.19 14.65 -12.15
N ALA A 376 7.18 14.68 -11.28
CA ALA A 376 7.35 15.13 -9.89
C ALA A 376 8.37 14.28 -9.12
N ALA A 377 8.32 12.94 -9.29
CA ALA A 377 9.29 12.04 -8.68
C ALA A 377 10.72 12.25 -9.22
N THR A 378 10.87 12.51 -10.52
CA THR A 378 12.18 12.81 -11.14
C THR A 378 12.83 14.03 -10.51
N TYR A 379 12.09 15.13 -10.37
CA TYR A 379 12.61 16.34 -9.70
C TYR A 379 12.80 16.13 -8.20
N GLY A 380 11.97 15.30 -7.56
CA GLY A 380 12.17 14.84 -6.19
C GLY A 380 13.51 14.11 -6.02
N ILE A 381 13.83 13.17 -6.91
CA ILE A 381 15.12 12.45 -6.90
C ILE A 381 16.28 13.43 -7.13
N ALA A 382 16.19 14.29 -8.14
CA ALA A 382 17.22 15.27 -8.43
C ALA A 382 17.48 16.22 -7.24
N SER A 383 16.41 16.74 -6.62
CA SER A 383 16.53 17.59 -5.44
C SER A 383 17.10 16.83 -4.22
N LEU A 384 16.74 15.54 -4.05
CA LEU A 384 17.27 14.71 -2.97
C LEU A 384 18.78 14.50 -3.11
N LEU A 385 19.26 14.19 -4.31
CA LEU A 385 20.68 14.02 -4.59
C LEU A 385 21.45 15.33 -4.39
N LEU A 386 20.89 16.45 -4.85
CA LEU A 386 21.50 17.78 -4.68
C LEU A 386 21.59 18.17 -3.21
N VAL A 387 20.49 18.08 -2.48
CA VAL A 387 20.42 18.52 -1.08
C VAL A 387 21.23 17.61 -0.17
N SER A 388 21.23 16.29 -0.41
CA SER A 388 22.03 15.35 0.38
C SER A 388 23.54 15.56 0.18
N SER A 389 23.98 16.02 -1.00
CA SER A 389 25.39 16.30 -1.29
C SER A 389 25.97 17.48 -0.52
N LEU A 390 25.11 18.42 -0.05
CA LEU A 390 25.53 19.62 0.66
C LEU A 390 26.02 19.35 2.09
N ARG A 391 25.73 18.20 2.67
CA ARG A 391 26.08 17.87 4.05
C ARG A 391 26.85 16.55 4.16
N LYS A 392 27.94 16.56 4.89
CA LYS A 392 28.81 15.37 5.10
C LYS A 392 28.04 14.18 5.67
N ASN A 393 27.08 14.40 6.56
CA ASN A 393 26.33 13.34 7.26
C ASN A 393 25.28 12.62 6.40
N THR A 394 24.84 13.23 5.30
CA THR A 394 23.83 12.69 4.37
C THR A 394 24.38 12.49 2.97
N ARG A 395 25.64 12.87 2.73
CA ARG A 395 26.28 12.76 1.43
C ARG A 395 26.48 11.29 1.06
N LEU A 396 25.90 10.89 -0.07
CA LEU A 396 26.16 9.59 -0.65
C LEU A 396 27.47 9.58 -1.42
N THR A 397 28.29 8.56 -1.20
CA THR A 397 29.37 8.25 -2.14
C THR A 397 28.74 7.65 -3.40
N PHE A 398 29.45 7.73 -4.52
CA PHE A 398 28.98 7.15 -5.79
C PHE A 398 28.58 5.66 -5.62
N TYR A 399 29.38 4.93 -4.86
CA TYR A 399 29.11 3.52 -4.57
C TYR A 399 27.81 3.32 -3.77
N HIS A 400 27.56 4.10 -2.72
CA HIS A 400 26.32 4.02 -1.95
C HIS A 400 25.09 4.40 -2.80
N LEU A 401 25.25 5.31 -3.76
CA LEU A 401 24.19 5.61 -4.72
C LEU A 401 23.87 4.40 -5.60
N LEU A 402 24.88 3.72 -6.11
CA LEU A 402 24.68 2.51 -6.91
C LEU A 402 24.02 1.38 -6.11
N LEU A 403 24.40 1.21 -4.82
CA LEU A 403 23.72 0.27 -3.92
C LEU A 403 22.25 0.65 -3.66
N ALA A 404 21.95 1.94 -3.51
CA ALA A 404 20.57 2.40 -3.35
C ALA A 404 19.75 2.14 -4.62
N MET A 405 20.35 2.29 -5.80
CA MET A 405 19.70 1.95 -7.08
C MET A 405 19.42 0.45 -7.19
N GLU A 406 20.39 -0.40 -6.84
CA GLU A 406 20.20 -1.85 -6.80
C GLU A 406 19.06 -2.25 -5.85
N GLU A 407 19.05 -1.67 -4.65
CA GLU A 407 18.01 -1.94 -3.66
C GLU A 407 16.62 -1.49 -4.16
N GLY A 408 16.54 -0.32 -4.78
CA GLY A 408 15.35 0.16 -5.46
C GLY A 408 14.88 -0.81 -6.55
N ALA A 409 15.79 -1.29 -7.40
CA ALA A 409 15.48 -2.27 -8.43
C ALA A 409 14.90 -3.58 -7.84
N LYS A 410 15.47 -4.07 -6.72
CA LYS A 410 14.94 -5.27 -6.03
C LYS A 410 13.54 -5.06 -5.47
N GLN A 411 13.24 -3.87 -4.95
CA GLN A 411 11.92 -3.54 -4.41
C GLN A 411 10.85 -3.41 -5.50
N ILE A 412 11.21 -3.05 -6.72
CA ILE A 412 10.31 -2.98 -7.88
C ILE A 412 9.83 -4.38 -8.29
N VAL A 413 10.69 -5.37 -8.23
CA VAL A 413 10.47 -6.73 -8.76
C VAL A 413 9.15 -7.36 -8.29
N PRO A 414 8.86 -7.51 -6.99
CA PRO A 414 7.61 -8.14 -6.53
C PRO A 414 6.37 -7.33 -6.95
N ILE A 415 6.45 -6.02 -7.00
CA ILE A 415 5.33 -5.15 -7.35
C ILE A 415 5.01 -5.28 -8.85
N ALA A 416 6.04 -5.27 -9.70
CA ALA A 416 5.86 -5.42 -11.14
C ALA A 416 5.31 -6.82 -11.51
N CYS A 417 5.81 -7.89 -10.87
CA CYS A 417 5.26 -9.24 -11.06
C CYS A 417 3.80 -9.31 -10.62
N ALA A 418 3.46 -8.70 -9.49
CA ALA A 418 2.09 -8.65 -9.00
C ALA A 418 1.18 -7.86 -9.94
N CYS A 419 1.64 -6.74 -10.51
CA CYS A 419 0.91 -5.95 -11.50
C CYS A 419 0.71 -6.73 -12.81
N ALA A 420 1.73 -7.43 -13.29
CA ALA A 420 1.64 -8.28 -14.50
C ALA A 420 0.61 -9.41 -14.30
N CYS A 421 0.65 -10.08 -13.14
CA CYS A 421 -0.29 -11.14 -12.80
C CYS A 421 -1.73 -10.61 -12.61
N ALA A 422 -1.91 -9.45 -11.96
CA ALA A 422 -3.20 -8.79 -11.86
C ALA A 422 -3.74 -8.37 -13.25
N GLY A 423 -2.85 -8.05 -14.19
CA GLY A 423 -3.19 -7.85 -15.60
C GLY A 423 -3.82 -9.08 -16.24
N ILE A 424 -3.35 -10.31 -15.91
CA ILE A 424 -3.99 -11.55 -16.38
C ILE A 424 -5.44 -11.60 -15.91
N ILE A 425 -5.69 -11.32 -14.63
CA ILE A 425 -7.03 -11.34 -14.04
C ILE A 425 -7.92 -10.28 -14.70
N ALA A 426 -7.43 -9.05 -14.80
CA ALA A 426 -8.15 -7.95 -15.44
C ALA A 426 -8.49 -8.25 -16.91
N GLY A 427 -7.55 -8.83 -17.66
CA GLY A 427 -7.75 -9.26 -19.04
C GLY A 427 -8.83 -10.32 -19.19
N VAL A 428 -8.87 -11.32 -18.29
CA VAL A 428 -9.94 -12.33 -18.26
C VAL A 428 -11.28 -11.69 -17.90
N VAL A 429 -11.34 -10.82 -16.89
CA VAL A 429 -12.56 -10.12 -16.48
C VAL A 429 -13.11 -9.27 -17.62
N SER A 430 -12.25 -8.54 -18.35
CA SER A 430 -12.60 -7.76 -19.53
C SER A 430 -13.13 -8.66 -20.66
N LEU A 431 -12.41 -9.75 -20.99
CA LEU A 431 -12.78 -10.68 -22.05
C LEU A 431 -14.14 -11.37 -21.81
N THR A 432 -14.43 -11.76 -20.57
CA THR A 432 -15.63 -12.52 -20.19
C THR A 432 -16.82 -11.65 -19.79
N GLY A 433 -16.60 -10.35 -19.58
CA GLY A 433 -17.60 -9.43 -19.04
C GLY A 433 -17.98 -9.72 -17.58
N LEU A 434 -17.14 -10.48 -16.86
CA LEU A 434 -17.41 -10.90 -15.48
C LEU A 434 -17.61 -9.71 -14.54
N GLY A 435 -16.90 -8.61 -14.74
CA GLY A 435 -17.04 -7.40 -13.93
C GLY A 435 -18.46 -6.85 -13.96
N LEU A 436 -19.07 -6.73 -15.15
CA LEU A 436 -20.45 -6.28 -15.30
C LEU A 436 -21.45 -7.26 -14.69
N LYS A 437 -21.20 -8.56 -14.80
CA LYS A 437 -22.08 -9.60 -14.21
C LYS A 437 -22.08 -9.54 -12.69
N ILE A 438 -20.89 -9.42 -12.05
CA ILE A 438 -20.78 -9.27 -10.61
C ILE A 438 -21.41 -7.96 -10.15
N SER A 439 -21.18 -6.87 -10.89
CA SER A 439 -21.81 -5.60 -10.59
C SER A 439 -23.34 -5.66 -10.65
N SER A 440 -23.90 -6.28 -11.69
CA SER A 440 -25.34 -6.48 -11.80
C SER A 440 -25.90 -7.38 -10.68
N ALA A 441 -25.13 -8.41 -10.26
CA ALA A 441 -25.51 -9.27 -9.14
C ALA A 441 -25.56 -8.48 -7.81
N ILE A 442 -24.54 -7.64 -7.54
CA ILE A 442 -24.52 -6.79 -6.34
C ILE A 442 -25.70 -5.82 -6.33
N VAL A 443 -25.96 -5.15 -7.46
CA VAL A 443 -27.09 -4.21 -7.60
C VAL A 443 -28.43 -4.92 -7.43
N GLY A 444 -28.60 -6.11 -8.05
CA GLY A 444 -29.82 -6.91 -7.94
C GLY A 444 -30.07 -7.38 -6.50
N LEU A 445 -29.05 -7.94 -5.83
CA LEU A 445 -29.16 -8.39 -4.43
C LEU A 445 -29.40 -7.23 -3.47
N ALA A 446 -28.86 -6.07 -3.76
CA ALA A 446 -29.06 -4.86 -2.97
C ALA A 446 -30.42 -4.19 -3.22
N ALA A 447 -31.24 -4.71 -4.17
CA ALA A 447 -32.48 -4.08 -4.61
C ALA A 447 -32.33 -2.57 -4.93
N SER A 448 -31.20 -2.21 -5.52
CA SER A 448 -30.77 -0.83 -5.82
C SER A 448 -30.63 0.08 -4.59
N ASN A 449 -30.64 -0.46 -3.38
CA ASN A 449 -30.42 0.30 -2.15
C ASN A 449 -28.92 0.46 -1.85
N LEU A 450 -28.51 1.67 -1.49
CA LEU A 450 -27.10 2.01 -1.31
C LEU A 450 -26.44 1.22 -0.15
N LEU A 451 -27.07 1.15 1.02
CA LEU A 451 -26.46 0.52 2.21
C LEU A 451 -26.19 -0.98 2.03
N PRO A 452 -27.14 -1.81 1.56
CA PRO A 452 -26.87 -3.21 1.23
C PRO A 452 -25.80 -3.37 0.16
N ALA A 453 -25.78 -2.50 -0.86
CA ALA A 453 -24.76 -2.56 -1.90
C ALA A 453 -23.36 -2.27 -1.37
N LEU A 454 -23.21 -1.27 -0.51
CA LEU A 454 -21.94 -0.98 0.16
C LEU A 454 -21.48 -2.15 1.02
N PHE A 455 -22.40 -2.76 1.77
CA PHE A 455 -22.08 -3.90 2.62
C PHE A 455 -21.65 -5.13 1.79
N LEU A 456 -22.40 -5.48 0.73
CA LEU A 456 -22.05 -6.56 -0.18
C LEU A 456 -20.71 -6.29 -0.88
N SER A 457 -20.49 -5.03 -1.32
CA SER A 457 -19.24 -4.60 -1.92
C SER A 457 -18.08 -4.69 -0.93
N ALA A 458 -18.29 -4.33 0.34
CA ALA A 458 -17.27 -4.45 1.38
C ALA A 458 -16.94 -5.91 1.68
N CYS A 459 -17.93 -6.79 1.79
CA CYS A 459 -17.71 -8.23 1.95
C CYS A 459 -16.92 -8.81 0.76
N ALA A 460 -17.33 -8.49 -0.47
CA ALA A 460 -16.62 -8.92 -1.66
C ALA A 460 -15.18 -8.38 -1.70
N ALA A 461 -14.99 -7.10 -1.34
CA ALA A 461 -13.67 -6.47 -1.31
C ALA A 461 -12.75 -7.12 -0.27
N ILE A 462 -13.24 -7.40 0.92
CA ILE A 462 -12.44 -8.07 1.95
C ILE A 462 -12.11 -9.51 1.51
N LEU A 463 -13.07 -10.26 1.00
CA LEU A 463 -12.85 -11.63 0.54
C LEU A 463 -11.86 -11.72 -0.62
N LEU A 464 -11.99 -10.88 -1.64
CA LEU A 464 -11.11 -10.85 -2.80
C LEU A 464 -9.74 -10.24 -2.47
N GLY A 465 -9.70 -9.30 -1.52
CA GLY A 465 -8.46 -8.63 -1.10
C GLY A 465 -7.62 -9.41 -0.10
N MET A 466 -8.24 -10.37 0.63
CA MET A 466 -7.49 -11.20 1.57
C MET A 466 -6.39 -11.97 0.86
N ALA A 467 -5.20 -11.99 1.46
CA ALA A 467 -4.03 -12.70 0.96
C ALA A 467 -3.37 -12.11 -0.31
N LEU A 468 -3.84 -11.00 -0.82
CA LEU A 468 -3.23 -10.29 -1.93
C LEU A 468 -2.48 -9.04 -1.44
N PRO A 469 -1.36 -8.67 -2.08
CA PRO A 469 -0.81 -7.32 -1.91
C PRO A 469 -1.84 -6.27 -2.35
N THR A 470 -1.78 -5.07 -1.76
CA THR A 470 -2.80 -4.03 -1.93
C THR A 470 -3.05 -3.64 -3.38
N THR A 471 -2.00 -3.55 -4.21
CA THR A 471 -2.14 -3.12 -5.61
C THR A 471 -2.93 -4.14 -6.45
N PRO A 472 -2.60 -5.44 -6.49
CA PRO A 472 -3.44 -6.44 -7.14
C PRO A 472 -4.86 -6.51 -6.57
N ALA A 473 -5.01 -6.44 -5.25
CA ALA A 473 -6.31 -6.43 -4.61
C ALA A 473 -7.18 -5.28 -5.15
N TYR A 474 -6.63 -4.05 -5.16
CA TYR A 474 -7.33 -2.90 -5.71
C TYR A 474 -7.69 -3.07 -7.19
N ILE A 475 -6.79 -3.59 -8.03
CA ILE A 475 -7.07 -3.80 -9.46
C ILE A 475 -8.28 -4.71 -9.67
N ILE A 476 -8.31 -5.84 -8.97
CA ILE A 476 -9.43 -6.78 -9.04
C ILE A 476 -10.74 -6.11 -8.60
N LEU A 477 -10.70 -5.40 -7.49
CA LEU A 477 -11.86 -4.70 -6.95
C LEU A 477 -12.33 -3.54 -7.84
N ALA A 478 -11.40 -2.82 -8.45
CA ALA A 478 -11.70 -1.72 -9.37
C ALA A 478 -12.44 -2.19 -10.63
N VAL A 479 -12.12 -3.42 -11.11
CA VAL A 479 -12.78 -3.97 -12.30
C VAL A 479 -14.08 -4.71 -11.96
N MET A 480 -14.19 -5.32 -10.77
CA MET A 480 -15.30 -6.20 -10.42
C MET A 480 -16.34 -5.56 -9.48
N VAL A 481 -15.91 -4.69 -8.57
CA VAL A 481 -16.77 -4.16 -7.50
C VAL A 481 -17.06 -2.67 -7.67
N ALA A 482 -16.08 -1.84 -8.02
CA ALA A 482 -16.30 -0.41 -8.17
C ALA A 482 -17.43 -0.06 -9.17
N PRO A 483 -17.58 -0.76 -10.32
CA PRO A 483 -18.67 -0.47 -11.24
C PRO A 483 -20.08 -0.65 -10.64
N SER A 484 -20.28 -1.60 -9.71
CA SER A 484 -21.58 -1.78 -9.05
C SER A 484 -22.00 -0.55 -8.25
N LEU A 485 -21.04 0.08 -7.57
CA LEU A 485 -21.28 1.29 -6.80
C LEU A 485 -21.57 2.50 -7.70
N VAL A 486 -20.89 2.57 -8.85
CA VAL A 486 -21.18 3.61 -9.87
C VAL A 486 -22.56 3.40 -10.48
N MET A 487 -22.98 2.16 -10.73
CA MET A 487 -24.33 1.83 -11.25
C MET A 487 -25.46 2.23 -10.28
N ILE A 488 -25.18 2.24 -8.97
CA ILE A 488 -26.15 2.69 -7.94
C ILE A 488 -26.16 4.24 -7.79
N GLY A 489 -25.27 4.94 -8.50
CA GLY A 489 -25.25 6.40 -8.54
C GLY A 489 -24.10 7.06 -7.78
N LEU A 490 -23.13 6.32 -7.26
CA LEU A 490 -21.94 6.94 -6.68
C LEU A 490 -21.04 7.55 -7.77
N LYS A 491 -20.41 8.65 -7.43
CA LYS A 491 -19.35 9.24 -8.27
C LYS A 491 -18.19 8.23 -8.41
N THR A 492 -17.59 8.19 -9.59
CA THR A 492 -16.47 7.27 -9.87
C THR A 492 -15.37 7.37 -8.81
N ILE A 493 -14.98 8.60 -8.43
CA ILE A 493 -13.95 8.80 -7.40
C ILE A 493 -14.35 8.22 -6.05
N THR A 494 -15.60 8.39 -5.62
CA THR A 494 -16.12 7.88 -4.35
C THR A 494 -16.14 6.35 -4.34
N ALA A 495 -16.62 5.72 -5.43
CA ALA A 495 -16.66 4.27 -5.59
C ALA A 495 -15.24 3.67 -5.57
N HIS A 496 -14.30 4.27 -6.32
CA HIS A 496 -12.92 3.80 -6.36
C HIS A 496 -12.16 4.04 -5.04
N MET A 497 -12.38 5.15 -4.35
CA MET A 497 -11.84 5.39 -3.02
C MET A 497 -12.38 4.38 -2.00
N PHE A 498 -13.66 4.00 -2.10
CA PHE A 498 -14.27 3.00 -1.23
C PHE A 498 -13.57 1.64 -1.36
N VAL A 499 -13.43 1.13 -2.56
CA VAL A 499 -12.75 -0.16 -2.78
C VAL A 499 -11.24 -0.09 -2.51
N PHE A 500 -10.60 1.07 -2.72
CA PHE A 500 -9.20 1.30 -2.41
C PHE A 500 -8.90 1.19 -0.91
N TYR A 501 -9.72 1.83 -0.07
CA TYR A 501 -9.61 1.71 1.38
C TYR A 501 -9.74 0.26 1.84
N LEU A 502 -10.73 -0.45 1.35
CA LEU A 502 -10.95 -1.86 1.69
C LEU A 502 -9.77 -2.73 1.26
N ALA A 503 -9.20 -2.48 0.08
CA ALA A 503 -7.98 -3.15 -0.38
C ALA A 503 -6.78 -2.85 0.55
N CYS A 504 -6.62 -1.60 1.01
CA CYS A 504 -5.53 -1.20 1.91
C CYS A 504 -5.63 -1.87 3.29
N PHE A 505 -6.83 -2.12 3.79
CA PHE A 505 -7.03 -2.72 5.11
C PHE A 505 -7.25 -4.24 5.09
N SER A 506 -7.44 -4.85 3.94
CA SER A 506 -7.47 -6.32 3.80
C SER A 506 -6.16 -6.97 4.28
N VAL A 507 -5.01 -6.29 4.13
CA VAL A 507 -3.68 -6.81 4.52
C VAL A 507 -3.44 -6.87 6.04
N ILE A 508 -4.34 -6.30 6.86
CA ILE A 508 -4.31 -6.44 8.32
C ILE A 508 -5.41 -7.37 8.84
N THR A 509 -6.27 -7.88 7.97
CA THR A 509 -7.48 -8.63 8.33
C THR A 509 -7.22 -10.16 8.29
N PRO A 510 -7.56 -10.92 9.36
CA PRO A 510 -7.53 -12.38 9.31
C PRO A 510 -8.43 -12.92 8.16
N PRO A 511 -8.12 -14.09 7.60
CA PRO A 511 -7.14 -15.09 8.06
C PRO A 511 -5.72 -14.92 7.54
N VAL A 512 -5.43 -14.07 6.56
CA VAL A 512 -4.09 -14.02 5.94
C VAL A 512 -3.25 -12.82 6.40
N ALA A 513 -3.84 -11.65 6.66
CA ALA A 513 -3.26 -10.49 7.36
C ALA A 513 -1.75 -10.25 7.13
N LEU A 514 -1.29 -10.15 5.87
CA LEU A 514 0.12 -10.15 5.48
C LEU A 514 0.98 -9.14 6.27
N ALA A 515 0.51 -7.90 6.43
CA ALA A 515 1.25 -6.86 7.17
C ALA A 515 1.35 -7.21 8.66
N SER A 516 0.25 -7.72 9.25
CA SER A 516 0.22 -8.14 10.66
C SER A 516 1.13 -9.35 10.91
N TYR A 517 1.22 -10.29 9.97
CA TYR A 517 2.09 -11.47 10.11
C TYR A 517 3.56 -11.10 9.98
N THR A 518 3.89 -10.18 9.07
CA THR A 518 5.25 -9.64 8.97
C THR A 518 5.66 -8.93 10.27
N ALA A 519 4.79 -8.08 10.82
CA ALA A 519 5.04 -7.41 12.09
C ALA A 519 5.15 -8.40 13.27
N ALA A 520 4.32 -9.46 13.30
CA ALA A 520 4.38 -10.52 14.29
C ALA A 520 5.72 -11.26 14.26
N GLY A 521 6.27 -11.52 13.06
CA GLY A 521 7.59 -12.10 12.88
C GLY A 521 8.70 -11.24 13.49
N LEU A 522 8.68 -9.93 13.25
CA LEU A 522 9.63 -8.98 13.84
C LEU A 522 9.52 -8.89 15.38
N ALA A 523 8.28 -9.00 15.89
CA ALA A 523 8.03 -8.94 17.33
C ALA A 523 8.32 -10.24 18.09
N GLY A 524 8.46 -11.37 17.38
CA GLY A 524 8.44 -12.71 17.99
C GLY A 524 7.09 -13.02 18.65
N ALA A 525 5.97 -12.60 18.03
CA ALA A 525 4.63 -12.68 18.59
C ALA A 525 3.71 -13.64 17.81
N SER A 526 2.61 -14.05 18.43
CA SER A 526 1.59 -14.87 17.76
C SER A 526 0.93 -14.10 16.60
N GLN A 527 0.96 -14.68 15.41
CA GLN A 527 0.36 -14.11 14.20
C GLN A 527 -1.13 -13.81 14.37
N THR A 528 -1.90 -14.77 14.88
CA THR A 528 -3.35 -14.63 15.09
C THR A 528 -3.69 -13.53 16.09
N LYS A 529 -2.98 -13.49 17.26
CA LYS A 529 -3.20 -12.44 18.27
C LYS A 529 -2.84 -11.06 17.71
N THR A 530 -1.79 -10.97 16.92
CA THR A 530 -1.36 -9.72 16.26
C THR A 530 -2.41 -9.26 15.24
N ALA A 531 -2.88 -10.16 14.37
CA ALA A 531 -3.88 -9.81 13.36
C ALA A 531 -5.21 -9.38 13.97
N LEU A 532 -5.70 -10.06 15.02
CA LEU A 532 -6.92 -9.64 15.74
C LEU A 532 -6.75 -8.28 16.42
N ALA A 533 -5.59 -8.03 17.03
CA ALA A 533 -5.28 -6.72 17.61
C ALA A 533 -5.18 -5.63 16.53
N ALA A 534 -4.58 -5.93 15.38
CA ALA A 534 -4.47 -5.02 14.24
C ALA A 534 -5.83 -4.69 13.64
N THR A 535 -6.70 -5.70 13.43
CA THR A 535 -8.07 -5.48 12.94
C THR A 535 -8.86 -4.59 13.91
N ARG A 536 -8.74 -4.80 15.23
CA ARG A 536 -9.38 -3.96 16.24
C ARG A 536 -8.88 -2.51 16.19
N LEU A 537 -7.57 -2.29 16.14
CA LEU A 537 -6.98 -0.95 16.08
C LEU A 537 -7.27 -0.25 14.75
N GLY A 538 -7.20 -0.97 13.64
CA GLY A 538 -7.42 -0.46 12.29
C GLY A 538 -8.88 -0.48 11.85
N PHE A 539 -9.84 -0.80 12.75
CA PHE A 539 -11.25 -0.94 12.42
C PHE A 539 -11.84 0.31 11.76
N VAL A 540 -11.36 1.47 12.15
CA VAL A 540 -11.74 2.77 11.55
C VAL A 540 -11.49 2.81 10.04
N GLY A 541 -10.49 2.09 9.53
CA GLY A 541 -10.19 1.99 8.10
C GLY A 541 -11.31 1.34 7.29
N PHE A 542 -12.15 0.52 7.92
CA PHE A 542 -13.36 -0.06 7.30
C PHE A 542 -14.57 0.84 7.43
N ILE A 543 -14.59 1.75 8.40
CA ILE A 543 -15.72 2.66 8.64
C ILE A 543 -15.61 3.93 7.79
N ILE A 544 -14.41 4.51 7.65
CA ILE A 544 -14.19 5.74 6.89
C ILE A 544 -14.74 5.67 5.45
N PRO A 545 -14.63 4.54 4.70
CA PRO A 545 -15.26 4.42 3.39
C PRO A 545 -16.77 4.67 3.40
N PHE A 546 -17.48 4.17 4.41
CA PHE A 546 -18.91 4.45 4.58
C PHE A 546 -19.15 5.92 4.90
N MET A 547 -18.31 6.52 5.76
CA MET A 547 -18.44 7.94 6.14
C MET A 547 -18.39 8.84 4.91
N PHE A 548 -17.40 8.69 4.02
CA PHE A 548 -17.28 9.57 2.86
C PHE A 548 -18.26 9.24 1.73
N VAL A 549 -18.88 8.06 1.72
CA VAL A 549 -19.97 7.74 0.78
C VAL A 549 -21.23 8.50 1.15
N TYR A 550 -21.59 8.55 2.43
CA TYR A 550 -22.74 9.32 2.91
C TYR A 550 -22.45 10.81 3.05
N GLY A 551 -21.20 11.15 3.40
CA GLY A 551 -20.74 12.52 3.54
C GLY A 551 -19.63 12.87 2.57
N GLU A 552 -19.97 13.15 1.33
CA GLU A 552 -19.01 13.51 0.30
C GLU A 552 -18.11 14.71 0.66
N GLY A 553 -18.52 15.54 1.65
CA GLY A 553 -17.69 16.60 2.23
C GLY A 553 -16.35 16.10 2.77
N LEU A 554 -16.26 14.84 3.22
CA LEU A 554 -14.99 14.24 3.66
C LEU A 554 -14.00 14.01 2.50
N LEU A 555 -14.51 13.86 1.28
CA LEU A 555 -13.67 13.87 0.08
C LEU A 555 -13.43 15.29 -0.45
N GLY A 556 -13.78 16.34 0.33
CA GLY A 556 -13.67 17.74 -0.10
C GLY A 556 -14.60 18.08 -1.26
N LEU A 557 -15.73 17.39 -1.39
CA LEU A 557 -16.77 17.66 -2.39
C LEU A 557 -17.90 18.46 -1.74
N GLY A 558 -18.35 19.51 -2.41
CA GLY A 558 -19.40 20.40 -1.93
C GLY A 558 -18.90 21.78 -1.47
N THR A 559 -19.72 22.48 -0.68
CA THR A 559 -19.39 23.83 -0.17
C THR A 559 -18.44 23.74 1.02
N ILE A 560 -17.73 24.83 1.35
CA ILE A 560 -16.84 24.90 2.52
C ILE A 560 -17.62 24.56 3.80
N ALA A 561 -18.86 25.00 3.90
CA ALA A 561 -19.71 24.70 5.06
C ALA A 561 -20.00 23.19 5.18
N THR A 562 -20.36 22.52 4.08
CA THR A 562 -20.61 21.06 4.08
C THR A 562 -19.34 20.29 4.44
N ILE A 563 -18.18 20.70 3.93
CA ILE A 563 -16.90 20.09 4.27
C ILE A 563 -16.60 20.28 5.76
N PHE A 564 -16.78 21.49 6.28
CA PHE A 564 -16.52 21.78 7.70
C PHE A 564 -17.40 20.94 8.64
N PHE A 565 -18.71 20.90 8.41
CA PHE A 565 -19.62 20.09 9.22
C PHE A 565 -19.30 18.59 9.11
N ALA A 566 -19.02 18.08 7.91
CA ALA A 566 -18.62 16.70 7.69
C ALA A 566 -17.35 16.33 8.47
N VAL A 567 -16.36 17.21 8.49
CA VAL A 567 -15.12 16.99 9.24
C VAL A 567 -15.36 17.00 10.75
N VAL A 568 -16.16 17.94 11.25
CA VAL A 568 -16.45 18.04 12.69
C VAL A 568 -17.21 16.80 13.18
N THR A 569 -18.26 16.38 12.48
CA THR A 569 -19.02 15.18 12.85
C THR A 569 -18.17 13.91 12.75
N ALA A 570 -17.33 13.80 11.73
CA ALA A 570 -16.40 12.70 11.58
C ALA A 570 -15.35 12.65 12.71
N ILE A 571 -14.79 13.77 13.12
CA ILE A 571 -13.87 13.83 14.26
C ILE A 571 -14.57 13.34 15.54
N LEU A 572 -15.79 13.78 15.81
CA LEU A 572 -16.58 13.31 16.96
C LEU A 572 -16.87 11.80 16.88
N GLY A 573 -17.20 11.31 15.68
CA GLY A 573 -17.36 9.88 15.42
C GLY A 573 -16.09 9.07 15.69
N VAL A 574 -14.96 9.58 15.26
CA VAL A 574 -13.63 8.97 15.49
C VAL A 574 -13.28 8.93 16.99
N PHE A 575 -13.56 10.00 17.74
CA PHE A 575 -13.39 10.01 19.20
C PHE A 575 -14.26 8.94 19.87
N SER A 576 -15.56 8.90 19.52
CA SER A 576 -16.50 7.91 20.06
C SER A 576 -16.05 6.47 19.75
N LEU A 577 -15.61 6.22 18.52
CA LEU A 577 -15.10 4.93 18.09
C LEU A 577 -13.84 4.53 18.86
N SER A 578 -12.89 5.47 19.03
CA SER A 578 -11.66 5.22 19.78
C SER A 578 -11.93 4.85 21.24
N PHE A 579 -12.87 5.51 21.91
CA PHE A 579 -13.29 5.16 23.28
C PHE A 579 -13.92 3.77 23.33
N GLY A 580 -14.81 3.45 22.40
CA GLY A 580 -15.47 2.15 22.31
C GLY A 580 -14.48 1.00 22.06
N LEU A 581 -13.55 1.18 21.10
CA LEU A 581 -12.57 0.16 20.73
C LEU A 581 -11.50 -0.07 21.82
N SER A 582 -10.97 1.00 22.42
CA SER A 582 -10.00 0.90 23.51
C SER A 582 -10.64 0.41 24.82
N GLY A 583 -11.95 0.66 25.01
CA GLY A 583 -12.67 0.35 26.23
C GLY A 583 -12.24 1.22 27.42
N TRP A 584 -11.81 2.47 27.15
CA TRP A 584 -11.34 3.39 28.16
C TRP A 584 -11.87 4.81 27.91
N LEU A 585 -12.51 5.37 28.93
CA LEU A 585 -12.90 6.78 29.03
C LEU A 585 -12.99 7.18 30.50
N PHE A 586 -12.02 7.93 31.02
CA PHE A 586 -11.84 8.25 32.44
C PHE A 586 -11.94 7.03 33.37
N GLY A 587 -11.62 5.83 32.87
CA GLY A 587 -11.70 4.54 33.52
C GLY A 587 -12.16 3.44 32.56
N ARG A 588 -12.11 2.18 33.01
CA ARG A 588 -12.52 1.03 32.18
C ARG A 588 -14.01 1.08 31.87
N LEU A 589 -14.36 0.78 30.61
CA LEU A 589 -15.73 0.69 30.12
C LEU A 589 -16.19 -0.78 30.11
N ASN A 590 -17.44 -1.03 30.55
CA ASN A 590 -18.04 -2.35 30.35
C ASN A 590 -18.51 -2.54 28.90
N MET A 591 -18.94 -3.76 28.55
CA MET A 591 -19.27 -4.10 27.15
C MET A 591 -20.43 -3.27 26.60
N VAL A 592 -21.49 -3.02 27.43
CA VAL A 592 -22.63 -2.22 27.02
C VAL A 592 -22.23 -0.78 26.71
N MET A 593 -21.37 -0.19 27.56
CA MET A 593 -20.87 1.18 27.37
C MET A 593 -20.04 1.29 26.07
N ARG A 594 -19.25 0.27 25.77
CA ARG A 594 -18.48 0.22 24.53
C ARG A 594 -19.38 0.16 23.31
N LEU A 595 -20.43 -0.69 23.35
CA LEU A 595 -21.41 -0.80 22.27
C LEU A 595 -22.15 0.51 22.04
N VAL A 596 -22.59 1.20 23.11
CA VAL A 596 -23.25 2.51 22.98
C VAL A 596 -22.37 3.54 22.30
N LEU A 597 -21.07 3.61 22.66
CA LEU A 597 -20.13 4.53 22.01
C LEU A 597 -19.84 4.14 20.56
N ILE A 598 -19.78 2.86 20.24
CA ILE A 598 -19.63 2.39 18.85
C ILE A 598 -20.91 2.74 18.06
N CYS A 599 -22.11 2.53 18.61
CA CYS A 599 -23.36 2.95 17.96
C CYS A 599 -23.42 4.46 17.75
N ALA A 600 -23.00 5.27 18.73
CA ALA A 600 -22.91 6.72 18.58
C ALA A 600 -21.93 7.12 17.46
N ALA A 601 -20.81 6.40 17.33
CA ALA A 601 -19.88 6.61 16.23
C ALA A 601 -20.54 6.31 14.88
N PHE A 602 -21.31 5.22 14.75
CA PHE A 602 -22.04 4.90 13.52
C PHE A 602 -23.12 5.93 13.19
N LEU A 603 -23.84 6.49 14.17
CA LEU A 603 -24.80 7.57 13.93
C LEU A 603 -24.12 8.82 13.35
N LEU A 604 -22.92 9.14 13.81
CA LEU A 604 -22.10 10.25 13.29
C LEU A 604 -21.43 9.94 11.93
N VAL A 605 -21.50 8.68 11.45
CA VAL A 605 -20.99 8.24 10.15
C VAL A 605 -21.95 8.64 9.01
N PHE A 606 -23.26 8.56 9.23
CA PHE A 606 -24.27 8.77 8.19
C PHE A 606 -24.38 10.22 7.73
N GLN A 607 -23.84 11.19 8.50
CA GLN A 607 -23.78 12.62 8.17
C GLN A 607 -25.13 13.23 7.75
N GLU A 608 -26.21 12.73 8.34
CA GLU A 608 -27.53 13.34 8.28
C GLU A 608 -27.75 14.17 9.55
N ARG A 609 -28.38 15.33 9.41
CA ARG A 609 -28.59 16.27 10.56
C ARG A 609 -29.18 15.61 11.79
N MET A 610 -30.16 14.72 11.63
CA MET A 610 -30.81 14.02 12.73
C MET A 610 -29.89 13.00 13.40
N THR A 611 -29.21 12.16 12.61
CA THR A 611 -28.29 11.14 13.14
C THR A 611 -27.08 11.80 13.82
N ASP A 612 -26.58 12.89 13.28
CA ASP A 612 -25.47 13.68 13.84
C ASP A 612 -25.84 14.26 15.22
N ILE A 613 -27.03 14.87 15.34
CA ILE A 613 -27.54 15.44 16.61
C ILE A 613 -27.69 14.33 17.67
N ILE A 614 -28.29 13.20 17.29
CA ILE A 614 -28.49 12.07 18.22
C ILE A 614 -27.14 11.50 18.64
N GLY A 615 -26.22 11.24 17.69
CA GLY A 615 -24.88 10.73 17.99
C GLY A 615 -24.06 11.67 18.86
N PHE A 616 -24.15 12.99 18.62
CA PHE A 616 -23.51 14.01 19.44
C PHE A 616 -24.06 14.04 20.86
N ILE A 617 -25.39 14.04 21.02
CA ILE A 617 -26.06 14.04 22.36
C ILE A 617 -25.62 12.78 23.13
N VAL A 618 -25.68 11.60 22.53
CA VAL A 618 -25.25 10.35 23.15
C VAL A 618 -23.80 10.43 23.62
N LEU A 619 -22.89 10.86 22.76
CA LEU A 619 -21.49 11.03 23.10
C LEU A 619 -21.29 12.03 24.25
N LEU A 620 -21.93 13.20 24.17
CA LEU A 620 -21.80 14.27 25.15
C LEU A 620 -22.29 13.82 26.53
N VAL A 621 -23.49 13.25 26.58
CA VAL A 621 -24.08 12.73 27.83
C VAL A 621 -23.17 11.67 28.44
N PHE A 622 -22.64 10.78 27.61
CA PHE A 622 -21.75 9.73 28.09
C PHE A 622 -20.43 10.27 28.65
N VAL A 623 -19.82 11.24 27.98
CA VAL A 623 -18.60 11.92 28.45
C VAL A 623 -18.86 12.62 29.78
N ILE A 624 -19.98 13.36 29.92
CA ILE A 624 -20.33 14.07 31.15
C ILE A 624 -20.55 13.10 32.32
N ILE A 625 -21.28 12.00 32.11
CA ILE A 625 -21.54 10.99 33.17
C ILE A 625 -20.22 10.39 33.65
N ARG A 626 -19.35 10.00 32.71
CA ARG A 626 -18.05 9.39 33.05
C ARG A 626 -17.11 10.38 33.72
N TYR A 627 -17.08 11.63 33.29
CA TYR A 627 -16.28 12.68 33.90
C TYR A 627 -16.72 12.96 35.34
N LYS A 628 -18.04 13.07 35.60
CA LYS A 628 -18.59 13.22 36.98
C LYS A 628 -18.24 12.03 37.88
N SER A 629 -18.32 10.80 37.35
CA SER A 629 -17.93 9.58 38.08
C SER A 629 -16.43 9.60 38.43
N PHE A 630 -15.57 10.00 37.49
CA PHE A 630 -14.13 10.14 37.70
C PHE A 630 -13.80 11.18 38.78
N LEU A 631 -14.43 12.34 38.75
CA LEU A 631 -14.27 13.39 39.78
C LEU A 631 -14.67 12.89 41.18
N LYS A 632 -15.81 12.20 41.29
CA LYS A 632 -16.24 11.60 42.56
C LYS A 632 -15.25 10.57 43.12
N GLN A 633 -14.64 9.77 42.25
CA GLN A 633 -13.59 8.81 42.65
C GLN A 633 -12.30 9.51 43.09
N LYS A 634 -11.93 10.60 42.43
CA LYS A 634 -10.71 11.38 42.75
C LYS A 634 -10.87 12.14 44.07
N LEU A 635 -12.08 12.62 44.40
CA LEU A 635 -12.40 13.30 45.67
C LEU A 635 -12.51 12.33 46.86
N ARG A 636 -12.73 11.01 46.59
CA ARG A 636 -12.77 9.97 47.63
C ARG A 636 -11.42 9.33 47.96
N ARG A 637 -10.38 9.61 47.14
CA ARG A 637 -8.99 9.24 47.40
C ARG A 637 -8.19 10.42 47.94
#